data_d80b3a87e56bfa191893d976727fbf17
#
_entry.id   d80b3a87e56bfa191893d976727fbf17
#
_cell.length_a   1.000
_cell.length_b   1.000
_cell.length_c   1.000
_cell.angle_alpha   90.00
_cell.angle_beta   90.00
_cell.angle_gamma   90.00
#
_symmetry.space_group_name_H-M   'P 1'
#
loop_
_entity.id
_entity.type
_entity.pdbx_description
1 polymer ?
#
loop_
_entity_poly.entity_id
_entity_poly.type
_entity_poly.pdbx_seq_one_letter_code
_entity_poly.pdbx_strand_id
1 'polypeptide(L)'
;MALPGFTVVRHMALAATALVLLSGCATLRQFGPSVQVGTVTPGQYIALKRGDILTSGKLSAATWETLRVAGLDETACAKPGPACIEAMEASIVVREEDKRSSLAELWLQYAMSLPAPKRESPAAARAATPTQPLAPLDAGFQPRLDAWMQVARQAYAYLFFTERTANQRGFEDRQTQVRDYYNLAVQEASVMLFEVYSRGDAGSDRSRLQVGPWTFVLAPDADGATQDGRQLVELVPAASMSFTGTLRSVHRRDGFGAELVAVMADPSEQPAAAPAAAPGSPQAAAATTVRDWSEMPSPSMTVLLRFAGANLWEVLHDNAPTLEIHDPYQVSEVQLHGEQVPLAANFTAGYALWLARSNFSRQSLRSLFGGKGGIERPHLFMMQPFDPDRRVLLMIHGLASSPEAWVNVANELMRDEEIRRDFQIWQFYYPTNMPIALSHDAIRHTLDDVLAHFDPAGKDVASHDMVVVAHSMGGVISRLLVSSSGDHLVQTLLDTAQMSPVQRELLRTRGAPLLNFQPEPEISRVVFIATPHRGTDVAGTRLGRWIGKFVRLPLTVLEDVASLANDGQIERNDDKHGYRMNSIQNLDKDDAFIKAVADLPMAPKVRYHSIIARSSAQGPLQDSSDGLVPYWSSHLPHAQSEKVIVSGHSVQEATPAIVELRRILHEDMQAHDAPRD
;
A
#
# COMPACT_ATOMS: atom_id res chain seq x y z
N MET A 1 57.78 65.14 -32.16
CA MET A 1 57.37 65.40 -30.78
C MET A 1 55.88 65.69 -30.82
N ALA A 2 55.06 64.67 -30.53
CA ALA A 2 53.58 64.78 -30.45
C ALA A 2 53.20 64.90 -29.01
N LEU A 3 52.44 65.95 -28.64
CA LEU A 3 52.02 66.31 -27.32
C LEU A 3 51.03 65.27 -26.71
N PRO A 4 51.23 64.82 -25.49
CA PRO A 4 50.35 63.81 -24.88
C PRO A 4 49.03 64.35 -24.27
N GLY A 5 48.67 65.58 -24.55
CA GLY A 5 47.49 66.25 -23.97
C GLY A 5 46.13 65.93 -24.60
N PHE A 6 46.10 65.49 -25.86
CA PHE A 6 44.83 65.33 -26.62
C PHE A 6 44.06 64.06 -26.34
N THR A 7 44.73 63.02 -25.86
CA THR A 7 44.12 61.70 -25.58
C THR A 7 43.36 61.69 -24.25
N VAL A 8 43.84 62.39 -23.22
CA VAL A 8 43.20 62.46 -21.87
C VAL A 8 41.92 63.25 -21.93
N VAL A 9 41.88 64.37 -22.64
CA VAL A 9 40.68 65.23 -22.81
C VAL A 9 39.59 64.47 -23.57
N ARG A 10 39.95 63.63 -24.55
CA ARG A 10 39.01 62.83 -25.33
C ARG A 10 38.39 61.70 -24.52
N HIS A 11 39.14 61.09 -23.61
CA HIS A 11 38.62 60.05 -22.69
C HIS A 11 37.76 60.63 -21.58
N MET A 12 38.11 61.82 -21.05
CA MET A 12 37.28 62.51 -20.06
C MET A 12 35.96 63.00 -20.67
N ALA A 13 35.98 63.49 -21.93
CA ALA A 13 34.78 63.92 -22.62
C ALA A 13 33.84 62.73 -22.92
N LEU A 14 34.40 61.57 -23.34
CA LEU A 14 33.66 60.32 -23.52
C LEU A 14 33.07 59.77 -22.22
N ALA A 15 33.84 59.83 -21.12
CA ALA A 15 33.35 59.39 -19.80
C ALA A 15 32.25 60.29 -19.27
N ALA A 16 32.39 61.65 -19.47
CA ALA A 16 31.33 62.59 -19.09
C ALA A 16 30.06 62.40 -19.93
N THR A 17 30.19 62.13 -21.23
CA THR A 17 29.02 61.88 -22.10
C THR A 17 28.35 60.54 -21.74
N ALA A 18 29.11 59.52 -21.36
CA ALA A 18 28.56 58.26 -20.90
C ALA A 18 27.83 58.37 -19.52
N LEU A 19 28.37 59.19 -18.62
CA LEU A 19 27.67 59.52 -17.32
C LEU A 19 26.39 60.31 -17.54
N VAL A 20 26.34 61.22 -18.45
CA VAL A 20 25.11 62.04 -18.77
C VAL A 20 24.08 61.14 -19.47
N LEU A 21 24.49 60.20 -20.30
CA LEU A 21 23.60 59.22 -20.95
C LEU A 21 23.02 58.20 -19.92
N LEU A 22 23.83 57.81 -18.94
CA LEU A 22 23.38 56.89 -17.86
C LEU A 22 22.43 57.60 -16.86
N SER A 23 22.68 58.87 -16.56
CA SER A 23 21.76 59.67 -15.71
C SER A 23 20.48 60.08 -16.46
N GLY A 24 20.56 60.25 -17.80
CA GLY A 24 19.38 60.53 -18.63
C GLY A 24 18.39 59.36 -18.69
N CYS A 25 18.86 58.12 -18.65
CA CYS A 25 17.97 56.92 -18.58
C CYS A 25 17.27 56.79 -17.25
N ALA A 26 17.86 57.21 -16.14
CA ALA A 26 17.22 57.18 -14.82
C ALA A 26 16.13 58.27 -14.65
N THR A 27 16.36 59.48 -15.24
CA THR A 27 15.37 60.56 -15.20
C THR A 27 14.23 60.36 -16.19
N LEU A 28 14.46 59.69 -17.33
CA LEU A 28 13.40 59.37 -18.31
C LEU A 28 12.41 58.31 -17.74
N ARG A 29 12.84 57.48 -16.80
CA ARG A 29 11.92 56.55 -16.11
C ARG A 29 10.89 57.26 -15.21
N GLN A 30 11.17 58.45 -14.74
CA GLN A 30 10.23 59.25 -13.95
C GLN A 30 9.10 59.89 -14.78
N PHE A 31 9.24 59.96 -16.10
CA PHE A 31 8.23 60.54 -17.01
C PHE A 31 7.52 59.46 -17.86
N GLY A 32 7.80 58.20 -17.60
CA GLY A 32 7.05 57.07 -18.21
C GLY A 32 5.67 56.93 -17.55
N PRO A 33 4.73 56.20 -18.20
CA PRO A 33 3.44 55.92 -17.59
C PRO A 33 3.64 55.14 -16.29
N SER A 34 2.89 55.55 -15.26
CA SER A 34 2.93 54.91 -13.93
C SER A 34 2.54 53.41 -13.96
N VAL A 35 1.87 53.00 -15.03
CA VAL A 35 1.45 51.60 -15.25
C VAL A 35 1.79 51.21 -16.70
N GLN A 36 2.46 50.06 -16.87
CA GLN A 36 2.68 49.44 -18.15
C GLN A 36 1.82 48.18 -18.23
N VAL A 37 1.05 48.04 -19.30
CA VAL A 37 0.23 46.87 -19.56
C VAL A 37 0.97 45.93 -20.52
N GLY A 38 1.25 44.73 -20.08
CA GLY A 38 1.81 43.65 -20.88
C GLY A 38 0.83 42.49 -20.99
N THR A 39 1.02 41.63 -21.99
CA THR A 39 0.27 40.40 -22.15
C THR A 39 1.17 39.21 -21.82
N VAL A 40 0.63 38.21 -21.12
CA VAL A 40 1.28 36.92 -20.85
C VAL A 40 0.52 35.82 -21.55
N THR A 41 1.23 34.77 -21.94
CA THR A 41 0.56 33.57 -22.49
C THR A 41 -0.29 32.87 -21.41
N PRO A 42 -1.33 32.09 -21.78
CA PRO A 42 -2.13 31.34 -20.82
C PRO A 42 -1.28 30.44 -19.91
N GLY A 43 -0.24 29.79 -20.45
CA GLY A 43 0.68 28.97 -19.66
C GLY A 43 1.49 29.76 -18.64
N GLN A 44 2.00 30.96 -19.03
CA GLN A 44 2.70 31.86 -18.11
C GLN A 44 1.76 32.38 -17.01
N TYR A 45 0.51 32.72 -17.36
CA TYR A 45 -0.48 33.13 -16.39
C TYR A 45 -0.73 32.04 -15.34
N ILE A 46 -0.96 30.79 -15.77
CA ILE A 46 -1.20 29.66 -14.86
C ILE A 46 0.05 29.39 -14.00
N ALA A 47 1.25 29.42 -14.58
CA ALA A 47 2.50 29.23 -13.84
C ALA A 47 2.70 30.31 -12.76
N LEU A 48 2.40 31.58 -13.08
CA LEU A 48 2.47 32.67 -12.11
C LEU A 48 1.43 32.51 -11.00
N LYS A 49 0.21 32.12 -11.37
CA LYS A 49 -0.90 31.97 -10.43
C LYS A 49 -0.69 30.80 -9.45
N ARG A 50 -0.16 29.67 -9.93
CA ARG A 50 -0.01 28.43 -9.15
C ARG A 50 1.40 28.20 -8.60
N GLY A 51 2.38 28.97 -9.08
CA GLY A 51 3.76 28.86 -8.61
C GLY A 51 3.90 29.31 -7.16
N ASP A 52 4.54 28.47 -6.34
CA ASP A 52 4.84 28.70 -4.94
C ASP A 52 6.20 28.12 -4.57
N ILE A 53 6.54 28.14 -3.29
CA ILE A 53 7.81 27.63 -2.78
C ILE A 53 7.99 26.11 -3.06
N LEU A 54 6.92 25.30 -3.03
CA LEU A 54 6.99 23.87 -3.28
C LEU A 54 7.17 23.53 -4.76
N THR A 55 6.53 24.29 -5.64
CA THR A 55 6.51 24.02 -7.08
C THR A 55 7.63 24.72 -7.85
N SER A 56 8.08 25.87 -7.39
CA SER A 56 9.06 26.71 -8.08
C SER A 56 10.35 27.00 -7.32
N GLY A 57 10.39 26.68 -6.02
CA GLY A 57 11.47 27.05 -5.12
C GLY A 57 11.48 28.56 -4.79
N LYS A 58 10.41 29.29 -5.12
CA LYS A 58 10.27 30.75 -4.90
C LYS A 58 8.95 31.03 -4.22
N LEU A 59 8.90 32.09 -3.42
CA LEU A 59 7.66 32.57 -2.83
C LEU A 59 6.61 32.82 -3.90
N SER A 60 5.36 32.54 -3.59
CA SER A 60 4.21 32.76 -4.47
C SER A 60 3.97 34.23 -4.76
N ALA A 61 3.28 34.53 -5.86
CA ALA A 61 2.85 35.88 -6.20
C ALA A 61 1.99 36.52 -5.10
N ALA A 62 1.12 35.72 -4.45
CA ALA A 62 0.29 36.15 -3.35
C ALA A 62 1.11 36.62 -2.13
N THR A 63 2.14 35.84 -1.75
CA THR A 63 3.04 36.24 -0.67
C THR A 63 3.84 37.50 -1.02
N TRP A 64 4.34 37.61 -2.25
CA TRP A 64 5.01 38.86 -2.69
C TRP A 64 4.10 40.09 -2.67
N GLU A 65 2.85 39.92 -3.07
CA GLU A 65 1.86 41.00 -2.97
C GLU A 65 1.63 41.43 -1.52
N THR A 66 1.47 40.46 -0.63
CA THR A 66 1.29 40.69 0.82
C THR A 66 2.50 41.42 1.42
N LEU A 67 3.73 41.03 1.05
CA LEU A 67 4.97 41.70 1.48
C LEU A 67 5.00 43.16 1.05
N ARG A 68 4.60 43.47 -0.20
CA ARG A 68 4.51 44.83 -0.72
C ARG A 68 3.46 45.68 0.03
N VAL A 69 2.30 45.09 0.29
CA VAL A 69 1.24 45.78 1.08
C VAL A 69 1.73 46.04 2.50
N ALA A 70 2.48 45.15 3.10
CA ALA A 70 3.09 45.32 4.41
C ALA A 70 4.24 46.36 4.41
N GLY A 71 4.70 46.81 3.24
CA GLY A 71 5.84 47.71 3.09
C GLY A 71 7.19 47.04 3.39
N LEU A 72 7.29 45.74 3.26
CA LEU A 72 8.50 44.96 3.54
C LEU A 72 9.42 44.92 2.33
N ASP A 73 10.74 44.89 2.59
CA ASP A 73 11.76 44.81 1.54
C ASP A 73 11.77 43.40 0.91
N GLU A 74 11.39 43.31 -0.35
CA GLU A 74 11.35 42.08 -1.12
C GLU A 74 12.72 41.41 -1.17
N THR A 75 13.81 42.15 -1.22
CA THR A 75 15.16 41.58 -1.33
C THR A 75 15.61 40.96 0.00
N ALA A 76 15.19 41.53 1.13
CA ALA A 76 15.43 40.94 2.44
C ALA A 76 14.58 39.67 2.65
N CYS A 77 13.32 39.69 2.24
CA CYS A 77 12.40 38.54 2.37
C CYS A 77 12.63 37.44 1.34
N ALA A 78 13.37 37.67 0.26
CA ALA A 78 13.78 36.61 -0.67
C ALA A 78 14.76 35.59 -0.02
N LYS A 79 15.42 35.99 1.07
CA LYS A 79 16.30 35.13 1.84
C LYS A 79 15.52 34.50 3.00
N PRO A 80 15.60 33.15 3.18
CA PRO A 80 14.99 32.51 4.33
C PRO A 80 15.55 33.06 5.65
N GLY A 81 14.66 33.43 6.59
CA GLY A 81 15.12 33.91 7.90
C GLY A 81 14.04 34.51 8.78
N PRO A 82 14.26 34.62 10.09
CA PRO A 82 13.25 35.07 11.04
C PRO A 82 12.88 36.53 10.88
N ALA A 83 13.78 37.40 10.40
CA ALA A 83 13.55 38.84 10.35
C ALA A 83 12.33 39.26 9.47
N CYS A 84 12.16 38.62 8.31
CA CYS A 84 10.98 38.84 7.46
C CYS A 84 9.70 38.30 8.10
N ILE A 85 9.78 37.14 8.77
CA ILE A 85 8.67 36.52 9.48
C ILE A 85 8.18 37.41 10.60
N GLU A 86 9.08 37.91 11.46
CA GLU A 86 8.79 38.80 12.58
C GLU A 86 8.17 40.14 12.09
N ALA A 87 8.72 40.70 11.01
CA ALA A 87 8.19 41.93 10.42
C ALA A 87 6.78 41.73 9.85
N MET A 88 6.50 40.60 9.20
CA MET A 88 5.18 40.24 8.71
C MET A 88 4.18 40.02 9.86
N GLU A 89 4.58 39.31 10.92
CA GLU A 89 3.74 39.08 12.10
C GLU A 89 3.35 40.43 12.77
N ALA A 90 4.28 41.35 12.87
CA ALA A 90 4.07 42.68 13.46
C ALA A 90 3.23 43.62 12.58
N SER A 91 3.01 43.28 11.30
CA SER A 91 2.24 44.16 10.38
C SER A 91 0.77 44.22 10.79
N ILE A 92 0.24 45.43 10.91
CA ILE A 92 -1.17 45.75 11.25
C ILE A 92 -2.01 46.10 10.01
N VAL A 93 -1.39 46.29 8.86
CA VAL A 93 -2.07 46.77 7.63
C VAL A 93 -2.52 45.60 6.73
N VAL A 94 -2.04 44.40 6.99
CA VAL A 94 -2.36 43.19 6.23
C VAL A 94 -3.56 42.49 6.88
N ARG A 95 -4.51 42.07 6.06
CA ARG A 95 -5.65 41.26 6.55
C ARG A 95 -5.13 39.92 7.12
N GLU A 96 -5.77 39.43 8.17
CA GLU A 96 -5.34 38.19 8.84
C GLU A 96 -5.24 37.00 7.88
N GLU A 97 -6.16 36.85 6.94
CA GLU A 97 -6.14 35.82 5.94
C GLU A 97 -4.87 35.84 5.07
N ASP A 98 -4.53 37.02 4.52
CA ASP A 98 -3.33 37.19 3.69
C ASP A 98 -2.06 37.01 4.55
N LYS A 99 -2.08 37.51 5.79
CA LYS A 99 -1.00 37.38 6.76
C LYS A 99 -0.72 35.91 7.09
N ARG A 100 -1.74 35.12 7.50
CA ARG A 100 -1.57 33.73 7.93
C ARG A 100 -1.06 32.88 6.77
N SER A 101 -1.66 33.04 5.57
CA SER A 101 -1.21 32.28 4.39
C SER A 101 0.23 32.62 3.99
N SER A 102 0.63 33.89 4.06
CA SER A 102 1.99 34.33 3.74
C SER A 102 3.01 33.89 4.80
N LEU A 103 2.64 33.95 6.08
CA LEU A 103 3.47 33.42 7.17
C LEU A 103 3.68 31.91 7.05
N ALA A 104 2.66 31.17 6.67
CA ALA A 104 2.82 29.73 6.42
C ALA A 104 3.89 29.46 5.35
N GLU A 105 3.91 30.23 4.25
CA GLU A 105 4.90 30.08 3.20
C GLU A 105 6.30 30.59 3.60
N LEU A 106 6.39 31.67 4.34
CA LEU A 106 7.68 32.22 4.86
C LEU A 106 8.32 31.24 5.87
N TRP A 107 7.53 30.69 6.78
CA TRP A 107 7.99 29.62 7.68
C TRP A 107 8.43 28.37 6.93
N LEU A 108 7.69 28.00 5.88
CA LEU A 108 8.05 26.87 5.01
C LEU A 108 9.40 27.11 4.31
N GLN A 109 9.59 28.32 3.74
CA GLN A 109 10.86 28.72 3.16
C GLN A 109 12.00 28.61 4.17
N TYR A 110 11.76 29.05 5.40
CA TYR A 110 12.75 28.96 6.48
C TYR A 110 13.02 27.50 6.87
N ALA A 111 11.98 26.68 7.11
CA ALA A 111 12.11 25.28 7.47
C ALA A 111 12.92 24.48 6.43
N MET A 112 12.62 24.69 5.14
CA MET A 112 13.33 24.04 4.03
C MET A 112 14.78 24.51 3.88
N SER A 113 15.14 25.69 4.38
CA SER A 113 16.51 26.22 4.36
C SER A 113 17.41 25.65 5.45
N LEU A 114 16.83 25.07 6.50
CA LEU A 114 17.58 24.48 7.59
C LEU A 114 18.23 23.15 7.15
N PRO A 115 19.44 22.84 7.65
CA PRO A 115 20.11 21.61 7.28
C PRO A 115 19.25 20.37 7.54
N ALA A 116 19.10 19.53 6.53
CA ALA A 116 18.40 18.27 6.71
C ALA A 116 19.13 17.34 7.69
N PRO A 117 18.42 16.54 8.50
CA PRO A 117 19.08 15.55 9.36
C PRO A 117 19.82 14.54 8.48
N LYS A 118 20.98 14.10 8.92
CA LYS A 118 21.65 12.95 8.32
C LYS A 118 20.84 11.71 8.67
N ARG A 119 19.90 11.33 7.81
CA ARG A 119 19.18 10.07 7.98
C ARG A 119 20.13 8.91 7.76
N GLU A 120 20.37 8.12 8.80
CA GLU A 120 21.01 6.81 8.63
C GLU A 120 20.10 5.95 7.77
N SER A 121 20.70 5.18 6.86
CA SER A 121 19.89 4.28 6.04
C SER A 121 19.18 3.26 6.93
N PRO A 122 17.93 2.84 6.63
CA PRO A 122 17.22 1.83 7.40
C PRO A 122 18.01 0.53 7.61
N ALA A 123 18.91 0.20 6.68
CA ALA A 123 19.83 -0.94 6.78
C ALA A 123 20.90 -0.74 7.87
N ALA A 124 21.36 0.49 8.10
CA ALA A 124 22.34 0.79 9.15
C ALA A 124 21.68 0.81 10.54
N ALA A 125 20.44 1.30 10.63
CA ALA A 125 19.65 1.26 11.86
C ALA A 125 19.31 -0.19 12.30
N ARG A 126 19.07 -1.10 11.35
CA ARG A 126 18.85 -2.54 11.63
C ARG A 126 20.14 -3.28 12.06
N ALA A 127 21.29 -2.80 11.68
CA ALA A 127 22.60 -3.40 12.03
C ALA A 127 23.12 -2.97 13.41
N ALA A 128 22.49 -1.95 14.04
CA ALA A 128 22.85 -1.51 15.37
C ALA A 128 22.40 -2.56 16.40
N THR A 129 23.36 -3.15 17.12
CA THR A 129 23.07 -4.05 18.23
C THR A 129 22.32 -3.29 19.34
N PRO A 130 21.36 -3.92 20.03
CA PRO A 130 20.51 -3.29 21.07
C PRO A 130 21.24 -2.65 22.25
N THR A 131 22.54 -2.75 22.29
CA THR A 131 23.43 -2.30 23.42
C THR A 131 24.14 -0.98 23.16
N GLN A 132 24.04 -0.36 21.98
CA GLN A 132 24.64 0.97 21.78
C GLN A 132 23.64 2.07 22.15
N PRO A 133 24.02 3.03 23.00
CA PRO A 133 23.19 4.21 23.24
C PRO A 133 22.96 4.94 21.90
N LEU A 134 21.71 5.27 21.62
CA LEU A 134 21.36 6.06 20.44
C LEU A 134 22.13 7.38 20.46
N ALA A 135 22.69 7.77 19.32
CA ALA A 135 23.37 9.06 19.19
C ALA A 135 22.43 10.20 19.60
N PRO A 136 22.87 11.25 20.30
CA PRO A 136 22.03 12.37 20.68
C PRO A 136 21.39 13.03 19.44
N LEU A 137 20.22 13.64 19.61
CA LEU A 137 19.59 14.44 18.56
C LEU A 137 20.56 15.53 18.10
N ASP A 138 20.62 15.80 16.80
CA ASP A 138 21.50 16.85 16.28
C ASP A 138 21.09 18.25 16.80
N ALA A 139 22.05 19.18 16.90
CA ALA A 139 21.80 20.52 17.41
C ALA A 139 20.77 21.32 16.58
N GLY A 140 20.55 20.93 15.32
CA GLY A 140 19.56 21.54 14.42
C GLY A 140 18.16 20.94 14.55
N PHE A 141 17.98 19.90 15.37
CA PHE A 141 16.70 19.20 15.49
C PHE A 141 15.59 20.15 15.99
N GLN A 142 15.78 20.79 17.14
CA GLN A 142 14.77 21.64 17.74
C GLN A 142 14.38 22.83 16.84
N PRO A 143 15.32 23.61 16.26
CA PRO A 143 14.97 24.68 15.33
C PRO A 143 14.19 24.20 14.10
N ARG A 144 14.48 23.00 13.58
CA ARG A 144 13.71 22.42 12.47
C ARG A 144 12.29 22.05 12.88
N LEU A 145 12.15 21.37 14.02
CA LEU A 145 10.82 21.01 14.52
C LEU A 145 9.98 22.27 14.77
N ASP A 146 10.56 23.29 15.42
CA ASP A 146 9.87 24.56 15.68
C ASP A 146 9.42 25.22 14.36
N ALA A 147 10.27 25.25 13.35
CA ALA A 147 9.92 25.83 12.04
C ALA A 147 8.76 25.05 11.37
N TRP A 148 8.81 23.72 11.34
CA TRP A 148 7.71 22.89 10.80
C TRP A 148 6.42 23.06 11.58
N MET A 149 6.50 23.14 12.89
CA MET A 149 5.32 23.39 13.73
C MET A 149 4.71 24.76 13.48
N GLN A 150 5.52 25.79 13.21
CA GLN A 150 5.01 27.10 12.82
C GLN A 150 4.35 27.07 11.44
N VAL A 151 4.92 26.36 10.44
CA VAL A 151 4.23 26.15 9.15
C VAL A 151 2.84 25.56 9.38
N ALA A 152 2.76 24.45 10.12
CA ALA A 152 1.50 23.76 10.41
C ALA A 152 0.51 24.68 11.12
N ARG A 153 0.95 25.43 12.15
CA ARG A 153 0.11 26.36 12.92
C ARG A 153 -0.45 27.52 12.07
N GLN A 154 0.40 28.18 11.28
CA GLN A 154 -0.02 29.29 10.45
C GLN A 154 -0.96 28.84 9.33
N ALA A 155 -0.67 27.68 8.72
CA ALA A 155 -1.52 27.08 7.72
C ALA A 155 -2.88 26.66 8.32
N TYR A 156 -2.88 26.02 9.49
CA TYR A 156 -4.11 25.63 10.21
C TYR A 156 -4.95 26.88 10.58
N ALA A 157 -4.30 27.95 11.07
CA ALA A 157 -4.95 29.19 11.38
C ALA A 157 -5.60 29.84 10.13
N TYR A 158 -4.91 29.81 8.98
CA TYR A 158 -5.48 30.28 7.71
C TYR A 158 -6.70 29.45 7.30
N LEU A 159 -6.58 28.13 7.39
CA LEU A 159 -7.61 27.21 6.90
C LEU A 159 -8.91 27.32 7.71
N PHE A 160 -8.83 27.48 9.03
CA PHE A 160 -9.97 27.29 9.93
C PHE A 160 -10.32 28.51 10.82
N PHE A 161 -9.46 29.52 10.94
CA PHE A 161 -9.61 30.62 11.88
C PHE A 161 -9.51 32.02 11.27
N THR A 162 -9.64 32.15 9.95
CA THR A 162 -9.76 33.40 9.25
C THR A 162 -11.22 33.70 8.92
N GLU A 163 -11.50 34.91 8.42
CA GLU A 163 -12.87 35.40 8.15
C GLU A 163 -13.66 34.49 7.20
N ARG A 164 -13.00 34.00 6.13
CA ARG A 164 -13.61 33.08 5.18
C ARG A 164 -13.27 31.61 5.53
N THR A 165 -14.27 30.75 5.41
CA THR A 165 -14.05 29.31 5.66
C THR A 165 -13.30 28.62 4.52
N ALA A 166 -12.78 27.41 4.77
CA ALA A 166 -12.12 26.61 3.76
C ALA A 166 -13.04 26.31 2.56
N ASN A 167 -14.31 26.05 2.80
CA ASN A 167 -15.32 25.82 1.76
C ASN A 167 -15.56 27.06 0.89
N GLN A 168 -15.56 28.26 1.47
CA GLN A 168 -15.71 29.50 0.71
C GLN A 168 -14.52 29.78 -0.22
N ARG A 169 -13.35 29.22 0.08
CA ARG A 169 -12.12 29.36 -0.71
C ARG A 169 -11.82 28.09 -1.55
N GLY A 170 -12.70 27.14 -1.61
CA GLY A 170 -12.45 25.81 -2.20
C GLY A 170 -11.94 25.83 -3.65
N PHE A 171 -12.20 26.89 -4.41
CA PHE A 171 -11.72 27.08 -5.78
C PHE A 171 -10.50 28.00 -5.91
N GLU A 172 -9.92 28.44 -4.79
CA GLU A 172 -8.76 29.31 -4.81
C GLU A 172 -7.47 28.49 -4.80
N ASP A 173 -6.53 28.77 -5.71
CA ASP A 173 -5.22 28.10 -5.74
C ASP A 173 -4.47 28.29 -4.40
N ARG A 174 -4.64 29.43 -3.73
CA ARG A 174 -4.03 29.70 -2.43
C ARG A 174 -4.49 28.73 -1.34
N GLN A 175 -5.77 28.38 -1.33
CA GLN A 175 -6.31 27.38 -0.40
C GLN A 175 -5.60 26.03 -0.55
N THR A 176 -5.39 25.59 -1.79
CA THR A 176 -4.68 24.35 -2.10
C THR A 176 -3.21 24.43 -1.67
N GLN A 177 -2.52 25.54 -1.99
CA GLN A 177 -1.12 25.74 -1.58
C GLN A 177 -0.95 25.64 -0.07
N VAL A 178 -1.78 26.37 0.69
CA VAL A 178 -1.65 26.39 2.17
C VAL A 178 -2.02 25.06 2.79
N ARG A 179 -2.99 24.31 2.22
CA ARG A 179 -3.28 22.93 2.62
C ARG A 179 -2.05 22.04 2.41
N ASP A 180 -1.40 22.16 1.26
CA ASP A 180 -0.21 21.36 0.95
C ASP A 180 0.97 21.73 1.86
N TYR A 181 1.10 23.00 2.28
CA TYR A 181 2.08 23.43 3.30
C TYR A 181 1.80 22.76 4.64
N TYR A 182 0.54 22.73 5.07
CA TYR A 182 0.15 22.02 6.29
C TYR A 182 0.46 20.54 6.22
N ASN A 183 0.04 19.87 5.15
CA ASN A 183 0.25 18.44 4.97
C ASN A 183 1.75 18.07 5.02
N LEU A 184 2.61 18.84 4.33
CA LEU A 184 4.04 18.64 4.36
C LEU A 184 4.64 18.91 5.75
N ALA A 185 4.19 19.96 6.43
CA ALA A 185 4.68 20.29 7.76
C ALA A 185 4.34 19.20 8.79
N VAL A 186 3.12 18.69 8.74
CA VAL A 186 2.69 17.57 9.58
C VAL A 186 3.49 16.30 9.25
N GLN A 187 3.76 16.03 7.97
CA GLN A 187 4.60 14.91 7.54
C GLN A 187 6.00 14.98 8.17
N GLU A 188 6.68 16.11 8.00
CA GLU A 188 8.04 16.29 8.50
C GLU A 188 8.09 16.27 10.04
N ALA A 189 7.13 16.93 10.69
CA ALA A 189 7.01 16.91 12.15
C ALA A 189 6.76 15.48 12.66
N SER A 190 5.86 14.72 12.04
CA SER A 190 5.55 13.33 12.44
C SER A 190 6.77 12.41 12.37
N VAL A 191 7.57 12.52 11.31
CA VAL A 191 8.80 11.74 11.17
C VAL A 191 9.83 12.11 12.26
N MET A 192 9.95 13.41 12.56
CA MET A 192 10.84 13.88 13.63
C MET A 192 10.36 13.44 15.03
N LEU A 193 9.05 13.51 15.28
CA LEU A 193 8.45 13.06 16.54
C LEU A 193 8.61 11.54 16.74
N PHE A 194 8.47 10.79 15.67
CA PHE A 194 8.72 9.33 15.70
C PHE A 194 10.19 9.03 16.06
N GLU A 195 11.14 9.82 15.59
CA GLU A 195 12.55 9.69 15.99
C GLU A 195 12.74 9.85 17.50
N VAL A 196 12.10 10.84 18.13
CA VAL A 196 12.13 11.03 19.59
C VAL A 196 11.43 9.88 20.30
N TYR A 197 10.24 9.50 19.85
CA TYR A 197 9.47 8.40 20.43
C TYR A 197 10.21 7.07 20.42
N SER A 198 10.86 6.73 19.29
CA SER A 198 11.60 5.47 19.12
C SER A 198 12.85 5.37 20.00
N ARG A 199 13.37 6.51 20.49
CA ARG A 199 14.51 6.55 21.42
C ARG A 199 14.14 6.26 22.88
N GLY A 200 12.83 6.15 23.18
CA GLY A 200 12.37 5.94 24.55
C GLY A 200 12.38 7.18 25.43
N ASP A 201 12.64 8.36 24.84
CA ASP A 201 12.66 9.65 25.55
C ASP A 201 11.23 10.15 25.93
N ALA A 202 10.20 9.39 25.60
CA ALA A 202 8.79 9.76 25.79
C ALA A 202 8.31 9.75 27.26
N GLY A 203 9.15 9.37 28.21
CA GLY A 203 8.72 9.24 29.61
C GLY A 203 7.78 8.04 29.85
N SER A 204 7.15 7.99 31.04
CA SER A 204 6.22 6.91 31.41
C SER A 204 4.79 7.07 30.83
N ASP A 205 4.43 8.29 30.44
CA ASP A 205 3.11 8.60 29.84
C ASP A 205 3.23 8.62 28.32
N ARG A 206 2.83 7.52 27.68
CA ARG A 206 2.85 7.37 26.21
C ARG A 206 1.81 8.20 25.49
N SER A 207 0.81 8.75 26.19
CA SER A 207 -0.20 9.63 25.62
C SER A 207 0.30 11.07 25.40
N ARG A 208 1.48 11.41 25.93
CA ARG A 208 2.09 12.74 25.82
C ARG A 208 3.56 12.67 25.50
N LEU A 209 3.99 13.47 24.53
CA LEU A 209 5.40 13.60 24.14
C LEU A 209 5.82 15.08 24.27
N GLN A 210 6.75 15.35 25.20
CA GLN A 210 7.33 16.69 25.38
C GLN A 210 8.60 16.82 24.53
N VAL A 211 8.61 17.80 23.60
CA VAL A 211 9.78 18.11 22.77
C VAL A 211 9.99 19.61 22.69
N GLY A 212 11.00 20.11 23.39
CA GLY A 212 11.22 21.55 23.53
C GLY A 212 10.00 22.27 24.13
N PRO A 213 9.48 23.32 23.50
CA PRO A 213 8.30 24.07 23.97
C PRO A 213 6.97 23.36 23.69
N TRP A 214 6.98 22.25 22.92
CA TRP A 214 5.79 21.55 22.46
C TRP A 214 5.42 20.37 23.35
N THR A 215 4.13 20.22 23.63
CA THR A 215 3.55 19.03 24.27
C THR A 215 2.59 18.36 23.33
N PHE A 216 3.02 17.34 22.62
CA PHE A 216 2.13 16.60 21.72
C PHE A 216 1.25 15.67 22.53
N VAL A 217 -0.06 15.75 22.32
CA VAL A 217 -1.05 14.87 22.93
C VAL A 217 -1.49 13.84 21.90
N LEU A 218 -1.32 12.57 22.18
CA LEU A 218 -1.80 11.51 21.31
C LEU A 218 -3.29 11.27 21.54
N ALA A 219 -4.09 11.31 20.49
CA ALA A 219 -5.52 11.06 20.60
C ALA A 219 -5.78 9.61 21.06
N PRO A 220 -6.83 9.37 21.88
CA PRO A 220 -7.12 8.04 22.43
C PRO A 220 -7.33 6.96 21.37
N ASP A 221 -7.88 7.32 20.21
CA ASP A 221 -8.17 6.38 19.11
C ASP A 221 -6.93 6.05 18.26
N ALA A 222 -5.80 6.67 18.55
CA ALA A 222 -4.54 6.37 17.88
C ALA A 222 -3.98 4.98 18.24
N ASP A 223 -4.46 4.36 19.33
CA ASP A 223 -4.07 3.00 19.73
C ASP A 223 -4.57 1.91 18.75
N GLY A 224 -5.54 2.21 17.89
CA GLY A 224 -6.01 1.28 16.86
C GLY A 224 -4.94 0.92 15.82
N ALA A 225 -3.92 1.75 15.64
CA ALA A 225 -2.78 1.46 14.77
C ALA A 225 -1.80 0.41 15.33
N THR A 226 -2.00 -0.03 16.59
CA THR A 226 -1.11 -0.96 17.30
C THR A 226 -1.86 -2.13 17.94
N GLN A 227 -3.07 -2.48 17.47
CA GLN A 227 -3.93 -3.51 18.10
C GLN A 227 -3.26 -4.87 18.27
N ASP A 228 -2.27 -5.24 17.44
CA ASP A 228 -1.55 -6.52 17.53
C ASP A 228 -0.29 -6.49 18.39
N GLY A 229 0.01 -5.40 19.09
CA GLY A 229 1.25 -5.26 19.87
C GLY A 229 2.52 -5.23 19.00
N ARG A 230 2.41 -5.11 17.68
CA ARG A 230 3.56 -4.95 16.79
C ARG A 230 4.22 -3.59 17.00
N GLN A 231 5.53 -3.60 17.04
CA GLN A 231 6.31 -2.37 17.21
C GLN A 231 6.44 -1.62 15.87
N LEU A 232 6.12 -0.32 15.87
CA LEU A 232 6.44 0.58 14.77
C LEU A 232 7.96 0.80 14.72
N VAL A 233 8.60 0.46 13.60
CA VAL A 233 10.07 0.55 13.44
C VAL A 233 10.52 1.64 12.47
N GLU A 234 9.64 2.07 11.57
CA GLU A 234 9.93 3.14 10.61
C GLU A 234 8.66 3.85 10.21
N LEU A 235 8.72 5.15 10.02
CA LEU A 235 7.64 5.96 9.50
C LEU A 235 8.08 6.60 8.18
N VAL A 236 7.41 6.27 7.08
CA VAL A 236 7.82 6.65 5.73
C VAL A 236 6.80 7.60 5.11
N PRO A 237 7.24 8.79 4.64
CA PRO A 237 6.39 9.71 3.91
C PRO A 237 5.89 9.12 2.58
N ALA A 238 4.58 8.88 2.47
CA ALA A 238 3.98 8.32 1.26
C ALA A 238 4.00 9.30 0.08
N ALA A 239 3.87 10.59 0.35
CA ALA A 239 3.86 11.64 -0.66
C ALA A 239 5.19 11.74 -1.44
N SER A 240 6.32 11.37 -0.82
CA SER A 240 7.65 11.39 -1.43
C SER A 240 8.03 10.10 -2.15
N MET A 241 7.20 9.07 -2.11
CA MET A 241 7.48 7.81 -2.79
C MET A 241 7.21 7.89 -4.29
N SER A 242 8.14 7.33 -5.07
CA SER A 242 7.97 7.07 -6.50
C SER A 242 8.03 5.56 -6.75
N PHE A 243 7.12 5.08 -7.59
CA PHE A 243 7.02 3.65 -7.90
C PHE A 243 7.37 3.41 -9.37
N THR A 244 8.17 2.38 -9.61
CA THR A 244 8.57 1.91 -10.94
C THR A 244 8.32 0.40 -11.02
N GLY A 245 8.30 -0.16 -12.23
CA GLY A 245 8.10 -1.60 -12.45
C GLY A 245 6.71 -1.93 -12.97
N THR A 246 6.07 -2.97 -12.43
CA THR A 246 4.77 -3.47 -12.90
C THR A 246 3.58 -2.64 -12.43
N LEU A 247 3.73 -1.86 -11.38
CA LEU A 247 2.67 -1.00 -10.86
C LEU A 247 2.32 0.10 -11.87
N ARG A 248 1.05 0.17 -12.29
CA ARG A 248 0.59 1.04 -13.39
C ARG A 248 0.05 2.39 -12.93
N SER A 249 -0.39 2.49 -11.68
CA SER A 249 -1.11 3.65 -11.17
C SER A 249 -0.84 3.86 -9.69
N VAL A 250 -0.95 5.12 -9.24
CA VAL A 250 -0.93 5.49 -7.83
C VAL A 250 -2.28 6.10 -7.49
N HIS A 251 -2.95 5.55 -6.51
CA HIS A 251 -4.28 5.99 -6.09
C HIS A 251 -4.18 6.77 -4.80
N ARG A 252 -4.64 8.01 -4.85
CA ARG A 252 -4.66 8.95 -3.73
C ARG A 252 -6.04 9.57 -3.60
N ARG A 253 -6.34 10.03 -2.40
CA ARG A 253 -7.42 10.97 -2.12
C ARG A 253 -6.79 12.26 -1.65
N ASP A 254 -7.05 13.35 -2.37
CA ASP A 254 -6.62 14.67 -1.94
C ASP A 254 -7.43 15.08 -0.70
N GLY A 255 -6.75 15.66 0.27
CA GLY A 255 -7.40 16.00 1.52
C GLY A 255 -6.45 16.67 2.50
N PHE A 256 -6.84 16.65 3.74
CA PHE A 256 -6.14 17.25 4.85
C PHE A 256 -5.40 16.18 5.65
N GLY A 257 -4.16 16.47 6.03
CA GLY A 257 -3.29 15.58 6.79
C GLY A 257 -2.11 15.00 6.00
N ALA A 258 -1.15 14.45 6.72
CA ALA A 258 0.05 13.85 6.17
C ALA A 258 -0.17 12.37 5.81
N GLU A 259 0.09 12.03 4.56
CA GLU A 259 0.09 10.64 4.08
C GLU A 259 1.38 9.94 4.49
N LEU A 260 1.30 8.95 5.35
CA LEU A 260 2.43 8.18 5.86
C LEU A 260 2.21 6.67 5.68
N VAL A 261 3.31 5.93 5.70
CA VAL A 261 3.30 4.47 5.79
C VAL A 261 4.02 4.08 7.07
N ALA A 262 3.35 3.37 7.95
CA ALA A 262 3.93 2.77 9.14
C ALA A 262 4.59 1.45 8.75
N VAL A 263 5.88 1.27 9.08
CA VAL A 263 6.55 -0.02 8.92
C VAL A 263 6.61 -0.69 10.28
N MET A 264 5.93 -1.83 10.39
CA MET A 264 5.86 -2.61 11.61
C MET A 264 6.98 -3.65 11.66
N ALA A 265 7.48 -3.96 12.85
CA ALA A 265 8.45 -5.04 13.03
C ALA A 265 7.84 -6.39 12.65
N ASP A 266 8.63 -7.24 12.01
CA ASP A 266 8.24 -8.63 11.80
C ASP A 266 8.23 -9.36 13.15
N PRO A 267 7.13 -10.01 13.55
CA PRO A 267 7.06 -10.75 14.80
C PRO A 267 8.12 -11.86 14.90
N SER A 268 8.56 -12.40 13.76
CA SER A 268 9.60 -13.43 13.71
C SER A 268 11.02 -12.90 13.93
N GLU A 269 11.24 -11.58 13.75
CA GLU A 269 12.53 -10.91 13.96
C GLU A 269 12.67 -10.33 15.39
N GLN A 270 11.61 -10.35 16.20
CA GLN A 270 11.71 -9.88 17.59
C GLN A 270 12.52 -10.91 18.40
N PRO A 271 13.67 -10.52 18.99
CA PRO A 271 14.31 -11.38 19.96
C PRO A 271 13.32 -11.61 21.09
N ALA A 272 13.17 -12.86 21.52
CA ALA A 272 12.31 -13.25 22.63
C ALA A 272 12.68 -12.44 23.89
N ALA A 273 12.18 -11.23 24.01
CA ALA A 273 12.34 -10.34 25.17
C ALA A 273 11.19 -10.57 26.15
N ALA A 274 11.10 -11.80 26.62
CA ALA A 274 10.38 -12.08 27.88
C ALA A 274 11.24 -13.05 28.69
N PRO A 275 11.33 -12.90 30.02
CA PRO A 275 11.92 -13.93 30.85
C PRO A 275 11.18 -15.23 30.55
N ALA A 276 11.95 -16.27 30.21
CA ALA A 276 11.42 -17.56 29.80
C ALA A 276 10.31 -17.97 30.77
N ALA A 277 9.07 -18.01 30.26
CA ALA A 277 7.98 -18.61 31.00
C ALA A 277 8.40 -20.03 31.37
N ALA A 278 8.08 -20.46 32.59
CA ALA A 278 8.51 -21.77 33.08
C ALA A 278 8.09 -22.85 32.06
N PRO A 279 8.97 -23.82 31.75
CA PRO A 279 8.65 -24.89 30.80
C PRO A 279 7.36 -25.59 31.22
N GLY A 280 6.37 -25.61 30.32
CA GLY A 280 5.07 -26.25 30.55
C GLY A 280 3.90 -25.32 30.90
N SER A 281 4.10 -23.97 30.91
CA SER A 281 2.99 -23.05 31.04
C SER A 281 2.23 -22.87 29.69
N PRO A 282 0.90 -22.62 29.71
CA PRO A 282 0.12 -22.32 28.52
C PRO A 282 0.70 -21.14 27.69
N GLN A 283 1.38 -20.18 28.34
CA GLN A 283 2.05 -19.06 27.70
C GLN A 283 3.34 -19.46 26.96
N ALA A 284 4.04 -20.51 27.42
CA ALA A 284 5.22 -21.04 26.72
C ALA A 284 4.82 -21.80 25.42
N ALA A 285 3.64 -22.40 25.40
CA ALA A 285 3.11 -23.06 24.20
C ALA A 285 2.61 -22.03 23.16
N ALA A 286 2.08 -20.90 23.60
CA ALA A 286 1.63 -19.82 22.70
C ALA A 286 2.80 -19.04 22.04
N ALA A 287 3.99 -19.04 22.66
CA ALA A 287 5.16 -18.32 22.16
C ALA A 287 5.93 -19.05 21.02
N THR A 288 5.53 -20.27 20.64
CA THR A 288 6.27 -21.12 19.68
C THR A 288 5.49 -21.51 18.41
N THR A 289 4.22 -21.14 18.29
CA THR A 289 3.46 -21.39 17.06
C THR A 289 3.71 -20.26 16.03
N VAL A 290 4.51 -20.54 15.02
CA VAL A 290 4.63 -19.67 13.84
C VAL A 290 3.27 -19.67 13.15
N ARG A 291 2.59 -18.54 13.11
CA ARG A 291 1.30 -18.38 12.42
C ARG A 291 1.50 -18.45 10.91
N ASP A 292 0.61 -19.14 10.20
CA ASP A 292 0.59 -19.20 8.74
C ASP A 292 -0.18 -18.03 8.12
N TRP A 293 -0.31 -16.93 8.85
CA TRP A 293 -0.93 -15.68 8.41
C TRP A 293 -0.30 -14.46 9.09
N SER A 294 -0.37 -13.35 8.39
CA SER A 294 0.09 -12.05 8.91
C SER A 294 -0.66 -10.90 8.26
N GLU A 295 -0.80 -9.82 8.99
CA GLU A 295 -1.19 -8.54 8.42
C GLU A 295 0.01 -7.91 7.69
N MET A 296 -0.26 -7.15 6.64
CA MET A 296 0.77 -6.43 5.90
C MET A 296 1.59 -5.54 6.84
N PRO A 297 2.93 -5.63 6.81
CA PRO A 297 3.78 -4.92 7.78
C PRO A 297 3.94 -3.43 7.47
N SER A 298 3.24 -2.90 6.49
CA SER A 298 3.36 -1.50 6.05
C SER A 298 2.00 -0.85 5.78
N PRO A 299 1.11 -0.72 6.81
CA PRO A 299 -0.17 -0.06 6.65
C PRO A 299 0.00 1.43 6.33
N SER A 300 -0.88 1.95 5.46
CA SER A 300 -1.00 3.38 5.21
C SER A 300 -1.73 4.05 6.37
N MET A 301 -1.32 5.27 6.72
CA MET A 301 -1.98 6.10 7.73
C MET A 301 -2.03 7.55 7.31
N THR A 302 -2.98 8.29 7.87
CA THR A 302 -3.06 9.74 7.76
C THR A 302 -2.92 10.36 9.14
N VAL A 303 -2.00 11.32 9.26
CA VAL A 303 -1.73 12.00 10.52
C VAL A 303 -2.20 13.46 10.45
N LEU A 304 -2.88 13.90 11.48
CA LEU A 304 -3.28 15.28 11.68
C LEU A 304 -2.61 15.87 12.93
N LEU A 305 -2.30 17.17 12.87
CA LEU A 305 -1.99 18.00 14.03
C LEU A 305 -3.14 18.99 14.24
N ARG A 306 -3.91 18.79 15.28
CA ARG A 306 -5.02 19.67 15.64
C ARG A 306 -4.56 20.65 16.72
N PHE A 307 -4.57 21.94 16.40
CA PHE A 307 -4.31 23.00 17.37
C PHE A 307 -5.59 23.33 18.11
N ALA A 308 -5.52 23.39 19.44
CA ALA A 308 -6.65 23.72 20.31
C ALA A 308 -6.91 25.22 20.32
N GLY A 309 -8.19 25.62 20.43
CA GLY A 309 -8.60 26.99 20.52
C GLY A 309 -9.99 27.23 19.92
N ALA A 310 -10.71 28.22 20.48
CA ALA A 310 -12.00 28.67 19.98
C ALA A 310 -11.87 29.87 19.03
N ASN A 311 -10.69 30.48 18.95
CA ASN A 311 -10.42 31.65 18.14
C ASN A 311 -8.96 31.68 17.66
N LEU A 312 -8.67 32.58 16.71
CA LEU A 312 -7.35 32.72 16.10
C LEU A 312 -6.23 32.94 17.13
N TRP A 313 -6.46 33.75 18.16
CA TRP A 313 -5.44 34.05 19.16
C TRP A 313 -5.04 32.80 19.95
N GLU A 314 -6.01 31.98 20.38
CA GLU A 314 -5.78 30.77 21.14
C GLU A 314 -4.99 29.76 20.30
N VAL A 315 -5.37 29.53 19.04
CA VAL A 315 -4.68 28.64 18.12
C VAL A 315 -3.22 29.05 17.90
N LEU A 316 -2.97 30.36 17.72
CA LEU A 316 -1.61 30.85 17.53
C LEU A 316 -0.72 30.72 18.77
N HIS A 317 -1.31 30.54 19.96
CA HIS A 317 -0.59 30.37 21.22
C HIS A 317 -0.66 28.95 21.79
N ASP A 318 -1.33 28.01 21.08
CA ASP A 318 -1.39 26.61 21.50
C ASP A 318 -0.03 25.91 21.32
N ASN A 319 0.56 25.45 22.40
CA ASN A 319 1.79 24.67 22.40
C ASN A 319 1.54 23.17 22.76
N ALA A 320 0.26 22.77 22.80
CA ALA A 320 -0.14 21.39 23.12
C ALA A 320 -1.04 20.78 22.04
N PRO A 321 -0.59 20.74 20.76
CA PRO A 321 -1.41 20.21 19.69
C PRO A 321 -1.68 18.71 19.88
N THR A 322 -2.87 18.29 19.46
CA THR A 322 -3.26 16.87 19.44
C THR A 322 -2.79 16.22 18.14
N LEU A 323 -2.10 15.11 18.25
CA LEU A 323 -1.73 14.23 17.15
C LEU A 323 -2.82 13.16 16.98
N GLU A 324 -3.51 13.19 15.85
CA GLU A 324 -4.52 12.20 15.47
C GLU A 324 -3.96 11.30 14.38
N ILE A 325 -4.13 9.98 14.54
CA ILE A 325 -3.72 8.98 13.55
C ILE A 325 -4.99 8.30 13.05
N HIS A 326 -5.20 8.31 11.74
CA HIS A 326 -6.37 7.74 11.11
C HIS A 326 -5.97 6.65 10.12
N ASP A 327 -6.73 5.56 10.11
CA ASP A 327 -6.71 4.59 9.02
C ASP A 327 -7.51 5.17 7.83
N PRO A 328 -6.86 5.52 6.70
CA PRO A 328 -7.55 6.11 5.56
C PRO A 328 -8.49 5.13 4.84
N TYR A 329 -8.42 3.85 5.15
CA TYR A 329 -9.36 2.85 4.65
C TYR A 329 -10.68 2.88 5.41
N GLN A 330 -10.66 3.25 6.69
CA GLN A 330 -11.84 3.34 7.55
C GLN A 330 -12.44 4.73 7.58
N VAL A 331 -11.58 5.77 7.62
CA VAL A 331 -12.01 7.17 7.77
C VAL A 331 -11.75 7.96 6.50
N SER A 332 -12.81 8.46 5.88
CA SER A 332 -12.69 9.30 4.68
C SER A 332 -12.67 10.80 4.98
N GLU A 333 -13.30 11.23 6.07
CA GLU A 333 -13.52 12.63 6.44
C GLU A 333 -13.43 12.79 7.95
N VAL A 334 -13.06 13.98 8.41
CA VAL A 334 -13.05 14.36 9.83
C VAL A 334 -13.79 15.67 10.05
N GLN A 335 -14.34 15.86 11.25
CA GLN A 335 -14.93 17.13 11.68
C GLN A 335 -13.85 18.04 12.24
N LEU A 336 -13.62 19.18 11.57
CA LEU A 336 -12.72 20.24 12.02
C LEU A 336 -13.48 21.57 12.08
N HIS A 337 -13.60 22.12 13.27
CA HIS A 337 -14.24 23.44 13.50
C HIS A 337 -15.61 23.62 12.83
N GLY A 338 -16.44 22.57 12.87
CA GLY A 338 -17.79 22.59 12.31
C GLY A 338 -17.87 22.32 10.80
N GLU A 339 -16.74 22.10 10.14
CA GLU A 339 -16.68 21.69 8.74
C GLU A 339 -16.29 20.22 8.60
N GLN A 340 -16.87 19.53 7.63
CA GLN A 340 -16.49 18.17 7.25
C GLN A 340 -15.37 18.28 6.23
N VAL A 341 -14.20 17.73 6.55
CA VAL A 341 -12.98 17.89 5.76
C VAL A 341 -12.48 16.52 5.31
N PRO A 342 -12.27 16.29 4.01
CA PRO A 342 -11.74 15.02 3.52
C PRO A 342 -10.30 14.81 3.99
N LEU A 343 -9.98 13.59 4.44
CA LEU A 343 -8.63 13.17 4.78
C LEU A 343 -7.82 12.86 3.52
N ALA A 344 -6.57 13.33 3.50
CA ALA A 344 -5.60 12.86 2.51
C ALA A 344 -5.34 11.37 2.69
N ALA A 345 -5.14 10.64 1.60
CA ALA A 345 -4.85 9.22 1.65
C ALA A 345 -4.01 8.75 0.46
N ASN A 346 -3.11 7.81 0.71
CA ASN A 346 -2.38 7.10 -0.32
C ASN A 346 -2.63 5.59 -0.19
N PHE A 347 -3.54 5.07 -1.02
CA PHE A 347 -3.96 3.67 -0.98
C PHE A 347 -2.95 2.72 -1.63
N THR A 348 -1.99 3.24 -2.37
CA THR A 348 -0.98 2.46 -3.08
C THR A 348 0.32 2.30 -2.29
N ALA A 349 0.71 3.32 -1.51
CA ALA A 349 2.05 3.43 -0.95
C ALA A 349 2.43 2.27 -0.02
N GLY A 350 1.54 1.90 0.91
CA GLY A 350 1.77 0.80 1.84
C GLY A 350 1.96 -0.53 1.12
N TYR A 351 1.05 -0.85 0.22
CA TYR A 351 1.10 -2.07 -0.58
C TYR A 351 2.34 -2.15 -1.47
N ALA A 352 2.67 -1.06 -2.16
CA ALA A 352 3.86 -1.00 -3.01
C ALA A 352 5.16 -1.13 -2.21
N LEU A 353 5.23 -0.52 -1.02
CA LEU A 353 6.39 -0.64 -0.12
C LEU A 353 6.58 -2.09 0.36
N TRP A 354 5.49 -2.75 0.76
CA TRP A 354 5.51 -4.16 1.14
C TRP A 354 6.04 -5.04 0.01
N LEU A 355 5.48 -4.92 -1.20
CA LEU A 355 5.93 -5.69 -2.36
C LEU A 355 7.41 -5.44 -2.68
N ALA A 356 7.85 -4.18 -2.63
CA ALA A 356 9.25 -3.83 -2.88
C ALA A 356 10.23 -4.45 -1.87
N ARG A 357 9.78 -4.68 -0.63
CA ARG A 357 10.60 -5.25 0.46
C ARG A 357 10.46 -6.76 0.61
N SER A 358 9.35 -7.36 0.14
CA SER A 358 9.04 -8.80 0.32
C SER A 358 9.92 -9.75 -0.49
N ASN A 359 10.53 -9.29 -1.59
CA ASN A 359 11.29 -10.13 -2.52
C ASN A 359 10.49 -11.33 -3.11
N PHE A 360 9.16 -11.25 -3.20
CA PHE A 360 8.30 -12.35 -3.67
C PHE A 360 8.69 -12.90 -5.03
N SER A 361 9.04 -12.05 -6.01
CA SER A 361 9.49 -12.48 -7.34
C SER A 361 10.73 -13.38 -7.29
N ARG A 362 11.67 -13.07 -6.39
CA ARG A 362 12.84 -13.93 -6.16
C ARG A 362 12.49 -15.19 -5.39
N GLN A 363 11.53 -15.14 -4.49
CA GLN A 363 11.07 -16.26 -3.69
C GLN A 363 10.24 -17.24 -4.54
N SER A 364 9.35 -16.77 -5.40
CA SER A 364 8.57 -17.60 -6.32
C SER A 364 9.48 -18.36 -7.30
N LEU A 365 10.53 -17.72 -7.81
CA LEU A 365 11.56 -18.38 -8.61
C LEU A 365 12.37 -19.39 -7.78
N ARG A 366 12.75 -19.05 -6.53
CA ARG A 366 13.48 -19.97 -5.65
C ARG A 366 12.65 -21.16 -5.24
N SER A 367 11.35 -21.00 -4.96
CA SER A 367 10.45 -22.12 -4.65
C SER A 367 10.31 -23.06 -5.84
N LEU A 368 10.29 -22.56 -7.06
CA LEU A 368 10.34 -23.38 -8.28
C LEU A 368 11.65 -24.14 -8.44
N PHE A 369 12.78 -23.54 -8.07
CA PHE A 369 14.12 -24.13 -8.24
C PHE A 369 14.62 -24.91 -7.00
N GLY A 370 13.83 -24.97 -5.90
CA GLY A 370 14.18 -25.69 -4.67
C GLY A 370 15.39 -25.08 -3.93
N GLY A 371 15.59 -23.77 -4.00
CA GLY A 371 16.64 -23.04 -3.27
C GLY A 371 16.27 -22.78 -1.81
N LYS A 372 17.23 -22.99 -0.88
CA LYS A 372 17.05 -22.69 0.55
C LYS A 372 16.87 -21.16 0.76
N GLY A 373 15.86 -20.76 1.58
CA GLY A 373 15.69 -19.39 2.07
C GLY A 373 14.55 -18.58 1.42
N GLY A 374 13.43 -19.20 1.05
CA GLY A 374 12.16 -18.53 0.71
C GLY A 374 11.06 -18.84 1.73
N ILE A 375 9.87 -18.25 1.56
CA ILE A 375 8.67 -18.72 2.26
C ILE A 375 8.38 -20.13 1.71
N GLU A 376 8.72 -21.14 2.50
CA GLU A 376 8.59 -22.56 2.10
C GLU A 376 7.21 -23.13 2.47
N ARG A 377 6.39 -22.33 3.17
CA ARG A 377 5.07 -22.70 3.69
C ARG A 377 3.96 -21.85 3.10
N PRO A 378 2.74 -22.39 2.99
CA PRO A 378 1.55 -21.60 2.72
C PRO A 378 1.43 -20.47 3.73
N HIS A 379 0.97 -19.29 3.27
CA HIS A 379 0.82 -18.13 4.12
C HIS A 379 -0.26 -17.17 3.61
N LEU A 380 -1.10 -16.69 4.50
CA LEU A 380 -2.11 -15.67 4.22
C LEU A 380 -1.59 -14.27 4.59
N PHE A 381 -1.64 -13.35 3.63
CA PHE A 381 -1.34 -11.95 3.84
C PHE A 381 -2.63 -11.11 3.84
N MET A 382 -2.92 -10.45 4.93
CA MET A 382 -3.97 -9.44 5.01
C MET A 382 -3.37 -8.11 4.56
N MET A 383 -3.97 -7.46 3.57
CA MET A 383 -3.41 -6.22 2.99
C MET A 383 -3.67 -4.97 3.83
N GLN A 384 -4.48 -5.08 4.85
CA GLN A 384 -4.73 -4.10 5.90
C GLN A 384 -4.95 -4.85 7.23
N PRO A 385 -4.96 -4.17 8.37
CA PRO A 385 -5.36 -4.77 9.63
C PRO A 385 -6.76 -5.39 9.50
N PHE A 386 -7.00 -6.49 10.24
CA PHE A 386 -8.29 -7.17 10.23
C PHE A 386 -9.41 -6.19 10.61
N ASP A 387 -10.49 -6.22 9.84
CA ASP A 387 -11.67 -5.38 10.07
C ASP A 387 -12.90 -6.29 10.19
N PRO A 388 -13.56 -6.37 11.36
CA PRO A 388 -14.71 -7.24 11.58
C PRO A 388 -15.93 -6.86 10.73
N ASP A 389 -16.03 -5.59 10.31
CA ASP A 389 -17.19 -5.05 9.59
C ASP A 389 -17.06 -5.14 8.07
N ARG A 390 -15.95 -5.70 7.54
CA ARG A 390 -15.70 -5.85 6.11
C ARG A 390 -15.61 -7.30 5.68
N ARG A 391 -16.30 -7.62 4.60
CA ARG A 391 -16.22 -8.94 3.98
C ARG A 391 -14.82 -9.20 3.40
N VAL A 392 -14.44 -10.47 3.31
CA VAL A 392 -13.13 -10.86 2.78
C VAL A 392 -13.20 -11.05 1.27
N LEU A 393 -12.25 -10.41 0.56
CA LEU A 393 -11.91 -10.68 -0.82
C LEU A 393 -10.61 -11.49 -0.86
N LEU A 394 -10.71 -12.81 -0.97
CA LEU A 394 -9.58 -13.72 -0.97
C LEU A 394 -9.03 -13.92 -2.38
N MET A 395 -7.74 -13.61 -2.59
CA MET A 395 -7.06 -13.75 -3.87
C MET A 395 -6.08 -14.94 -3.86
N ILE A 396 -6.24 -15.87 -4.81
CA ILE A 396 -5.44 -17.10 -4.91
C ILE A 396 -4.73 -17.13 -6.27
N HIS A 397 -3.41 -17.06 -6.26
CA HIS A 397 -2.58 -16.97 -7.47
C HIS A 397 -2.43 -18.32 -8.20
N GLY A 398 -1.88 -18.29 -9.43
CA GLY A 398 -1.67 -19.47 -10.28
C GLY A 398 -0.30 -20.14 -10.10
N LEU A 399 -0.06 -21.14 -10.95
CA LEU A 399 1.22 -21.87 -11.04
C LEU A 399 2.36 -20.89 -11.41
N ALA A 400 3.53 -21.10 -10.82
CA ALA A 400 4.74 -20.28 -11.04
C ALA A 400 4.52 -18.78 -10.76
N SER A 401 3.67 -18.47 -9.79
CA SER A 401 3.23 -17.13 -9.45
C SER A 401 3.35 -16.86 -7.94
N SER A 402 2.99 -15.68 -7.51
CA SER A 402 3.03 -15.20 -6.13
C SER A 402 1.97 -14.10 -5.93
N PRO A 403 1.81 -13.53 -4.72
CA PRO A 403 0.95 -12.38 -4.51
C PRO A 403 1.20 -11.19 -5.44
N GLU A 404 2.41 -11.04 -6.01
CA GLU A 404 2.72 -10.01 -7.01
C GLU A 404 1.85 -10.07 -8.28
N ALA A 405 1.28 -11.24 -8.61
CA ALA A 405 0.35 -11.36 -9.73
C ALA A 405 -0.93 -10.53 -9.56
N TRP A 406 -1.21 -10.10 -8.36
CA TRP A 406 -2.38 -9.32 -8.00
C TRP A 406 -2.12 -7.82 -7.87
N VAL A 407 -0.86 -7.36 -8.09
CA VAL A 407 -0.46 -5.97 -7.80
C VAL A 407 -1.36 -4.93 -8.46
N ASN A 408 -1.65 -5.07 -9.75
CA ASN A 408 -2.51 -4.13 -10.45
C ASN A 408 -4.00 -4.33 -10.11
N VAL A 409 -4.43 -5.58 -9.93
CA VAL A 409 -5.82 -5.90 -9.55
C VAL A 409 -6.15 -5.31 -8.18
N ALA A 410 -5.35 -5.65 -7.16
CA ALA A 410 -5.57 -5.16 -5.80
C ALA A 410 -5.49 -3.63 -5.73
N ASN A 411 -4.49 -3.03 -6.40
CA ASN A 411 -4.33 -1.58 -6.44
C ASN A 411 -5.54 -0.87 -7.10
N GLU A 412 -6.06 -1.41 -8.21
CA GLU A 412 -7.24 -0.85 -8.87
C GLU A 412 -8.55 -1.06 -8.09
N LEU A 413 -8.67 -2.17 -7.35
CA LEU A 413 -9.81 -2.39 -6.46
C LEU A 413 -9.77 -1.44 -5.26
N MET A 414 -8.58 -1.19 -4.68
CA MET A 414 -8.42 -0.22 -3.59
C MET A 414 -8.68 1.23 -4.01
N ARG A 415 -8.69 1.54 -5.31
CA ARG A 415 -9.13 2.84 -5.82
C ARG A 415 -10.63 3.06 -5.61
N ASP A 416 -11.43 2.01 -5.73
CA ASP A 416 -12.88 2.07 -5.64
C ASP A 416 -13.31 2.21 -4.18
N GLU A 417 -13.97 3.33 -3.85
CA GLU A 417 -14.35 3.65 -2.49
C GLU A 417 -15.41 2.70 -1.93
N GLU A 418 -16.37 2.28 -2.74
CA GLU A 418 -17.41 1.35 -2.33
C GLU A 418 -16.82 -0.04 -2.05
N ILE A 419 -15.95 -0.54 -2.95
CA ILE A 419 -15.25 -1.82 -2.74
C ILE A 419 -14.36 -1.73 -1.49
N ARG A 420 -13.64 -0.63 -1.30
CA ARG A 420 -12.75 -0.41 -0.16
C ARG A 420 -13.50 -0.38 1.17
N ARG A 421 -14.74 0.17 1.19
CA ARG A 421 -15.60 0.22 2.37
C ARG A 421 -16.18 -1.14 2.73
N ASP A 422 -16.49 -1.97 1.73
CA ASP A 422 -17.21 -3.23 1.89
C ASP A 422 -16.29 -4.45 2.00
N PHE A 423 -15.08 -4.38 1.44
CA PHE A 423 -14.13 -5.50 1.40
C PHE A 423 -12.78 -5.16 1.99
N GLN A 424 -12.19 -6.15 2.66
CA GLN A 424 -10.78 -6.25 2.99
C GLN A 424 -10.13 -7.30 2.10
N ILE A 425 -8.92 -7.01 1.57
CA ILE A 425 -8.24 -7.88 0.61
C ILE A 425 -7.26 -8.78 1.35
N TRP A 426 -7.42 -10.10 1.16
CA TRP A 426 -6.50 -11.13 1.62
C TRP A 426 -5.84 -11.81 0.42
N GLN A 427 -4.54 -12.05 0.49
CA GLN A 427 -3.78 -12.73 -0.57
C GLN A 427 -3.14 -13.99 0.00
N PHE A 428 -3.46 -15.13 -0.60
CA PHE A 428 -2.89 -16.41 -0.18
C PHE A 428 -1.69 -16.77 -1.03
N TYR A 429 -0.54 -17.00 -0.38
CA TYR A 429 0.65 -17.57 -0.97
C TYR A 429 0.73 -19.06 -0.67
N TYR A 430 1.06 -19.87 -1.66
CA TYR A 430 1.42 -21.27 -1.50
C TYR A 430 2.55 -21.64 -2.45
N PRO A 431 3.44 -22.61 -2.06
CA PRO A 431 4.47 -23.13 -2.96
C PRO A 431 3.82 -23.83 -4.15
N THR A 432 4.00 -23.28 -5.34
CA THR A 432 3.25 -23.74 -6.52
C THR A 432 3.62 -25.12 -7.04
N ASN A 433 4.65 -25.74 -6.50
CA ASN A 433 5.04 -27.15 -6.74
C ASN A 433 4.32 -28.15 -5.80
N MET A 434 3.63 -27.65 -4.78
CA MET A 434 2.86 -28.47 -3.84
C MET A 434 1.61 -29.06 -4.54
N PRO A 435 1.26 -30.34 -4.30
CA PRO A 435 0.04 -30.93 -4.83
C PRO A 435 -1.21 -30.08 -4.54
N ILE A 436 -2.14 -30.03 -5.49
CA ILE A 436 -3.35 -29.21 -5.39
C ILE A 436 -4.16 -29.54 -4.13
N ALA A 437 -4.28 -30.82 -3.77
CA ALA A 437 -5.00 -31.24 -2.56
C ALA A 437 -4.36 -30.72 -1.27
N LEU A 438 -3.02 -30.70 -1.19
CA LEU A 438 -2.32 -30.15 -0.03
C LEU A 438 -2.43 -28.62 0.02
N SER A 439 -2.41 -27.94 -1.14
CA SER A 439 -2.63 -26.50 -1.20
C SER A 439 -4.04 -26.13 -0.75
N HIS A 440 -5.05 -26.93 -1.14
CA HIS A 440 -6.43 -26.78 -0.69
C HIS A 440 -6.55 -26.95 0.83
N ASP A 441 -5.97 -28.02 1.38
CA ASP A 441 -6.00 -28.30 2.82
C ASP A 441 -5.33 -27.18 3.64
N ALA A 442 -4.17 -26.71 3.17
CA ALA A 442 -3.47 -25.60 3.81
C ALA A 442 -4.28 -24.29 3.83
N ILE A 443 -5.01 -23.97 2.74
CA ILE A 443 -5.87 -22.79 2.71
C ILE A 443 -7.00 -22.93 3.73
N ARG A 444 -7.65 -24.07 3.80
CA ARG A 444 -8.73 -24.35 4.75
C ARG A 444 -8.27 -24.14 6.18
N HIS A 445 -7.20 -24.84 6.58
CA HIS A 445 -6.67 -24.74 7.94
C HIS A 445 -6.25 -23.30 8.28
N THR A 446 -5.62 -22.58 7.33
CA THR A 446 -5.25 -21.18 7.58
C THR A 446 -6.48 -20.28 7.74
N LEU A 447 -7.54 -20.48 6.95
CA LEU A 447 -8.79 -19.72 7.11
C LEU A 447 -9.45 -20.03 8.46
N ASP A 448 -9.56 -21.30 8.83
CA ASP A 448 -10.09 -21.72 10.13
C ASP A 448 -9.31 -21.07 11.30
N ASP A 449 -7.98 -21.08 11.25
CA ASP A 449 -7.10 -20.51 12.27
C ASP A 449 -7.27 -18.99 12.38
N VAL A 450 -7.35 -18.30 11.24
CA VAL A 450 -7.54 -16.84 11.20
C VAL A 450 -8.91 -16.46 11.78
N LEU A 451 -9.98 -17.10 11.33
CA LEU A 451 -11.32 -16.81 11.81
C LEU A 451 -11.48 -17.16 13.28
N ALA A 452 -10.93 -18.30 13.72
CA ALA A 452 -10.93 -18.67 15.14
C ALA A 452 -10.14 -17.66 16.01
N HIS A 453 -9.13 -16.99 15.45
CA HIS A 453 -8.34 -15.99 16.16
C HIS A 453 -9.09 -14.65 16.30
N PHE A 454 -9.64 -14.12 15.20
CA PHE A 454 -10.23 -12.78 15.17
C PHE A 454 -11.72 -12.80 15.53
N ASP A 455 -12.45 -13.80 15.09
CA ASP A 455 -13.89 -13.95 15.34
C ASP A 455 -14.24 -15.36 15.89
N PRO A 456 -13.82 -15.69 17.10
CA PRO A 456 -14.11 -17.00 17.71
C PRO A 456 -15.61 -17.28 17.90
N ALA A 457 -16.45 -16.25 17.78
CA ALA A 457 -17.91 -16.37 17.90
C ALA A 457 -18.61 -16.55 16.54
N GLY A 458 -17.90 -16.36 15.43
CA GLY A 458 -18.44 -16.46 14.07
C GLY A 458 -19.56 -15.47 13.80
N LYS A 459 -19.45 -14.21 14.26
CA LYS A 459 -20.51 -13.19 14.16
C LYS A 459 -20.13 -11.99 13.31
N ASP A 460 -18.85 -11.81 13.05
CA ASP A 460 -18.36 -10.68 12.31
C ASP A 460 -18.70 -10.80 10.81
N VAL A 461 -18.92 -9.68 10.15
CA VAL A 461 -19.17 -9.62 8.70
C VAL A 461 -18.04 -10.28 7.93
N ALA A 462 -16.80 -10.14 8.43
CA ALA A 462 -15.61 -10.74 7.85
C ALA A 462 -15.65 -12.27 7.75
N SER A 463 -16.41 -12.95 8.64
CA SER A 463 -16.55 -14.41 8.67
C SER A 463 -17.65 -14.95 7.75
N HIS A 464 -18.29 -14.07 6.96
CA HIS A 464 -19.43 -14.45 6.12
C HIS A 464 -19.32 -13.87 4.72
N ASP A 465 -19.99 -14.51 3.77
CA ASP A 465 -20.16 -14.04 2.39
C ASP A 465 -18.83 -13.61 1.71
N MET A 466 -17.74 -14.39 1.97
CA MET A 466 -16.45 -14.17 1.33
C MET A 466 -16.55 -14.33 -0.20
N VAL A 467 -15.81 -13.48 -0.91
CA VAL A 467 -15.61 -13.58 -2.35
C VAL A 467 -14.20 -14.06 -2.64
N VAL A 468 -14.09 -15.17 -3.41
CA VAL A 468 -12.80 -15.69 -3.83
C VAL A 468 -12.51 -15.27 -5.28
N VAL A 469 -11.35 -14.72 -5.54
CA VAL A 469 -10.83 -14.41 -6.88
C VAL A 469 -9.59 -15.23 -7.14
N ALA A 470 -9.65 -16.10 -8.14
CA ALA A 470 -8.61 -17.08 -8.34
C ALA A 470 -8.17 -17.19 -9.80
N HIS A 471 -6.85 -17.24 -10.00
CA HIS A 471 -6.24 -17.32 -11.32
C HIS A 471 -5.64 -18.69 -11.57
N SER A 472 -5.87 -19.24 -12.78
CA SER A 472 -5.20 -20.44 -13.26
C SER A 472 -5.35 -21.62 -12.28
N MET A 473 -4.25 -22.24 -11.83
CA MET A 473 -4.24 -23.33 -10.84
C MET A 473 -4.94 -22.92 -9.52
N GLY A 474 -4.82 -21.68 -9.09
CA GLY A 474 -5.56 -21.16 -7.93
C GLY A 474 -7.07 -21.31 -8.07
N GLY A 475 -7.61 -21.21 -9.30
CA GLY A 475 -9.01 -21.49 -9.57
C GLY A 475 -9.42 -22.95 -9.38
N VAL A 476 -8.53 -23.90 -9.70
CA VAL A 476 -8.78 -25.31 -9.42
C VAL A 476 -8.83 -25.57 -7.91
N ILE A 477 -7.89 -24.97 -7.16
CA ILE A 477 -7.90 -25.03 -5.69
C ILE A 477 -9.19 -24.42 -5.14
N SER A 478 -9.58 -23.23 -5.62
CA SER A 478 -10.79 -22.53 -5.19
C SER A 478 -12.08 -23.31 -5.50
N ARG A 479 -12.08 -24.10 -6.58
CA ARG A 479 -13.19 -25.02 -6.88
C ARG A 479 -13.35 -26.05 -5.77
N LEU A 480 -12.25 -26.58 -5.22
CA LEU A 480 -12.30 -27.54 -4.11
C LEU A 480 -12.88 -26.88 -2.84
N LEU A 481 -12.51 -25.62 -2.55
CA LEU A 481 -13.04 -24.86 -1.40
C LEU A 481 -14.58 -24.73 -1.41
N VAL A 482 -15.19 -24.79 -2.57
CA VAL A 482 -16.65 -24.63 -2.73
C VAL A 482 -17.37 -25.91 -3.19
N SER A 483 -16.70 -27.04 -3.14
CA SER A 483 -17.26 -28.34 -3.56
C SER A 483 -17.31 -29.34 -2.39
N SER A 484 -18.19 -30.31 -2.48
CA SER A 484 -18.19 -31.48 -1.61
C SER A 484 -17.61 -32.67 -2.37
N SER A 485 -16.61 -33.33 -1.80
CA SER A 485 -16.01 -34.51 -2.43
C SER A 485 -16.61 -35.83 -1.95
N GLY A 486 -17.05 -35.91 -0.71
CA GLY A 486 -17.37 -37.19 -0.09
C GLY A 486 -16.23 -38.19 -0.36
N ASP A 487 -16.56 -39.44 -0.70
CA ASP A 487 -15.58 -40.45 -1.08
C ASP A 487 -15.22 -40.44 -2.57
N HIS A 488 -15.82 -39.54 -3.38
CA HIS A 488 -15.70 -39.58 -4.84
C HIS A 488 -14.24 -39.47 -5.32
N LEU A 489 -13.46 -38.54 -4.78
CA LEU A 489 -12.06 -38.36 -5.18
C LEU A 489 -11.22 -39.58 -4.84
N VAL A 490 -11.38 -40.16 -3.64
CA VAL A 490 -10.66 -41.35 -3.19
C VAL A 490 -11.00 -42.53 -4.06
N GLN A 491 -12.30 -42.79 -4.32
CA GLN A 491 -12.74 -43.93 -5.15
C GLN A 491 -12.27 -43.78 -6.59
N THR A 492 -12.43 -42.61 -7.19
CA THR A 492 -11.99 -42.36 -8.57
C THR A 492 -10.48 -42.59 -8.72
N LEU A 493 -9.68 -42.11 -7.77
CA LEU A 493 -8.22 -42.34 -7.78
C LEU A 493 -7.87 -43.84 -7.61
N LEU A 494 -8.56 -44.53 -6.72
CA LEU A 494 -8.34 -45.99 -6.53
C LEU A 494 -8.69 -46.81 -7.78
N ASP A 495 -9.70 -46.35 -8.54
CA ASP A 495 -10.19 -47.09 -9.72
C ASP A 495 -9.39 -46.76 -11.00
N THR A 496 -8.91 -45.49 -11.11
CA THR A 496 -8.34 -45.01 -12.37
C THR A 496 -6.83 -44.85 -12.35
N ALA A 497 -6.22 -44.53 -11.19
CA ALA A 497 -4.78 -44.31 -11.11
C ALA A 497 -4.02 -45.62 -11.02
N GLN A 498 -2.91 -45.69 -11.78
CA GLN A 498 -1.99 -46.84 -11.70
C GLN A 498 -1.15 -46.75 -10.41
N MET A 499 -1.62 -47.39 -9.34
CA MET A 499 -1.01 -47.38 -8.02
C MET A 499 -0.56 -48.77 -7.58
N SER A 500 0.58 -48.85 -6.90
CA SER A 500 1.00 -50.03 -6.19
C SER A 500 0.06 -50.36 -5.01
N PRO A 501 0.04 -51.59 -4.50
CA PRO A 501 -0.76 -51.93 -3.33
C PRO A 501 -0.47 -51.03 -2.10
N VAL A 502 0.79 -50.67 -1.89
CA VAL A 502 1.23 -49.77 -0.81
C VAL A 502 0.67 -48.36 -1.00
N GLN A 503 0.72 -47.84 -2.22
CA GLN A 503 0.14 -46.51 -2.53
C GLN A 503 -1.37 -46.48 -2.35
N ARG A 504 -2.08 -47.53 -2.70
CA ARG A 504 -3.53 -47.66 -2.47
C ARG A 504 -3.88 -47.66 -0.98
N GLU A 505 -3.09 -48.32 -0.16
CA GLU A 505 -3.31 -48.36 1.29
C GLU A 505 -2.97 -46.99 1.92
N LEU A 506 -1.91 -46.32 1.50
CA LEU A 506 -1.57 -44.96 1.92
C LEU A 506 -2.67 -43.95 1.53
N LEU A 507 -3.23 -44.10 0.32
CA LEU A 507 -4.33 -43.22 -0.10
C LEU A 507 -5.57 -43.44 0.79
N ARG A 508 -5.91 -44.66 1.16
CA ARG A 508 -7.05 -44.95 2.03
C ARG A 508 -6.86 -44.48 3.46
N THR A 509 -5.66 -44.60 4.01
CA THR A 509 -5.38 -44.33 5.43
C THR A 509 -5.00 -42.87 5.71
N ARG A 510 -4.19 -42.28 4.84
CA ARG A 510 -3.65 -40.92 5.05
C ARG A 510 -4.10 -39.92 4.00
N GLY A 511 -4.38 -40.33 2.77
CA GLY A 511 -4.88 -39.47 1.71
C GLY A 511 -6.37 -39.17 1.82
N ALA A 512 -7.16 -40.13 2.33
CA ALA A 512 -8.60 -39.95 2.46
C ALA A 512 -9.02 -38.73 3.29
N PRO A 513 -8.40 -38.41 4.43
CA PRO A 513 -8.74 -37.19 5.18
C PRO A 513 -8.52 -35.88 4.40
N LEU A 514 -7.50 -35.84 3.52
CA LEU A 514 -7.19 -34.66 2.69
C LEU A 514 -8.13 -34.55 1.48
N LEU A 515 -8.70 -35.66 1.04
CA LEU A 515 -9.52 -35.75 -0.17
C LEU A 515 -11.01 -35.86 0.12
N ASN A 516 -11.41 -35.95 1.40
CA ASN A 516 -12.79 -35.94 1.84
C ASN A 516 -13.07 -34.63 2.58
N PHE A 517 -13.75 -33.70 1.93
CA PHE A 517 -14.00 -32.36 2.44
C PHE A 517 -15.41 -31.87 2.09
N GLN A 518 -15.83 -30.85 2.79
CA GLN A 518 -17.06 -30.11 2.55
C GLN A 518 -16.74 -28.68 2.08
N PRO A 519 -17.68 -28.01 1.42
CA PRO A 519 -17.50 -26.61 1.02
C PRO A 519 -17.30 -25.71 2.24
N GLU A 520 -16.42 -24.73 2.12
CA GLU A 520 -16.24 -23.71 3.16
C GLU A 520 -17.50 -22.87 3.30
N PRO A 521 -18.12 -22.85 4.51
CA PRO A 521 -19.40 -22.19 4.69
C PRO A 521 -19.35 -20.67 4.53
N GLU A 522 -18.20 -20.06 4.72
CA GLU A 522 -17.94 -18.63 4.63
C GLU A 522 -17.95 -18.11 3.19
N ILE A 523 -17.71 -18.97 2.21
CA ILE A 523 -17.57 -18.57 0.80
C ILE A 523 -18.95 -18.57 0.11
N SER A 524 -19.35 -17.41 -0.39
CA SER A 524 -20.62 -17.22 -1.13
C SER A 524 -20.42 -17.02 -2.65
N ARG A 525 -19.22 -16.59 -3.07
CA ARG A 525 -18.95 -16.28 -4.48
C ARG A 525 -17.52 -16.61 -4.89
N VAL A 526 -17.36 -17.08 -6.14
CA VAL A 526 -16.04 -17.34 -6.73
C VAL A 526 -15.94 -16.75 -8.13
N VAL A 527 -14.83 -16.05 -8.42
CA VAL A 527 -14.48 -15.57 -9.76
C VAL A 527 -13.29 -16.36 -10.26
N PHE A 528 -13.52 -17.23 -11.23
CA PHE A 528 -12.51 -18.04 -11.87
C PHE A 528 -11.90 -17.31 -13.06
N ILE A 529 -10.59 -17.08 -13.04
CA ILE A 529 -9.86 -16.35 -14.09
C ILE A 529 -8.90 -17.30 -14.79
N ALA A 530 -9.09 -17.59 -16.08
CA ALA A 530 -8.28 -18.48 -16.90
C ALA A 530 -8.02 -19.84 -16.22
N THR A 531 -9.02 -20.40 -15.56
CA THR A 531 -8.89 -21.62 -14.74
C THR A 531 -9.00 -22.89 -15.57
N PRO A 532 -8.05 -23.83 -15.50
CA PRO A 532 -8.12 -25.11 -16.20
C PRO A 532 -8.94 -26.15 -15.43
N HIS A 533 -10.29 -25.98 -15.39
CA HIS A 533 -11.18 -26.87 -14.64
C HIS A 533 -11.13 -28.34 -15.08
N ARG A 534 -10.76 -28.58 -16.33
CA ARG A 534 -10.62 -29.92 -16.93
C ARG A 534 -9.19 -30.22 -17.38
N GLY A 535 -8.23 -29.52 -16.75
CA GLY A 535 -6.82 -29.64 -17.08
C GLY A 535 -6.43 -28.97 -18.41
N THR A 536 -5.22 -29.21 -18.84
CA THR A 536 -4.61 -28.61 -20.02
C THR A 536 -3.53 -29.55 -20.59
N ASP A 537 -3.07 -29.27 -21.81
CA ASP A 537 -1.95 -30.00 -22.45
C ASP A 537 -0.57 -29.51 -21.95
N VAL A 538 -0.47 -28.91 -20.76
CA VAL A 538 0.77 -28.32 -20.23
C VAL A 538 1.91 -29.32 -20.14
N ALA A 539 1.64 -30.55 -19.77
CA ALA A 539 2.66 -31.60 -19.67
C ALA A 539 3.36 -31.89 -21.03
N GLY A 540 2.63 -31.72 -22.14
CA GLY A 540 3.15 -31.87 -23.52
C GLY A 540 3.88 -30.61 -24.05
N THR A 541 3.70 -29.45 -23.45
CA THR A 541 4.25 -28.18 -23.95
C THR A 541 5.71 -27.96 -23.56
N ARG A 542 6.41 -27.07 -24.28
CA ARG A 542 7.78 -26.67 -23.90
C ARG A 542 7.82 -26.06 -22.49
N LEU A 543 6.78 -25.35 -22.10
CA LEU A 543 6.65 -24.71 -20.79
C LEU A 543 6.49 -25.76 -19.68
N GLY A 544 5.58 -26.73 -19.83
CA GLY A 544 5.39 -27.80 -18.85
C GLY A 544 6.64 -28.66 -18.67
N ARG A 545 7.36 -28.96 -19.76
CA ARG A 545 8.66 -29.68 -19.71
C ARG A 545 9.75 -28.83 -19.06
N TRP A 546 9.76 -27.51 -19.26
CA TRP A 546 10.71 -26.61 -18.64
C TRP A 546 10.45 -26.48 -17.14
N ILE A 547 9.21 -26.23 -16.74
CA ILE A 547 8.79 -26.12 -15.33
C ILE A 547 8.99 -27.46 -14.62
N GLY A 548 8.60 -28.60 -15.23
CA GLY A 548 8.70 -29.94 -14.65
C GLY A 548 10.13 -30.40 -14.36
N LYS A 549 11.14 -29.85 -15.05
CA LYS A 549 12.56 -30.13 -14.77
C LYS A 549 13.08 -29.48 -13.49
N PHE A 550 12.43 -28.39 -13.02
CA PHE A 550 12.88 -27.57 -11.92
C PHE A 550 12.04 -27.72 -10.66
N VAL A 551 10.90 -28.43 -10.73
CA VAL A 551 10.04 -28.66 -9.57
C VAL A 551 10.70 -29.65 -8.63
N ARG A 552 11.17 -29.17 -7.48
CA ARG A 552 11.56 -29.97 -6.32
C ARG A 552 10.61 -29.63 -5.18
N LEU A 553 10.05 -30.63 -4.53
CA LEU A 553 9.23 -30.43 -3.33
C LEU A 553 10.06 -29.74 -2.24
N PRO A 554 9.52 -28.77 -1.50
CA PRO A 554 10.14 -28.24 -0.30
C PRO A 554 10.44 -29.35 0.71
N LEU A 555 11.52 -29.22 1.49
CA LEU A 555 11.92 -30.21 2.49
C LEU A 555 10.81 -30.49 3.51
N THR A 556 10.03 -29.50 3.89
CA THR A 556 8.87 -29.64 4.80
C THR A 556 7.76 -30.50 4.21
N VAL A 557 7.41 -30.30 2.93
CA VAL A 557 6.43 -31.13 2.22
C VAL A 557 7.00 -32.53 1.98
N LEU A 558 8.32 -32.66 1.77
CA LEU A 558 9.00 -33.96 1.71
C LEU A 558 9.00 -34.65 3.08
N GLU A 559 9.08 -33.93 4.19
CA GLU A 559 8.96 -34.49 5.56
C GLU A 559 7.52 -34.91 5.84
N ASP A 560 6.51 -34.14 5.43
CA ASP A 560 5.10 -34.54 5.54
C ASP A 560 4.75 -35.71 4.61
N VAL A 561 5.17 -35.67 3.36
CA VAL A 561 5.04 -36.80 2.43
C VAL A 561 5.94 -37.96 2.85
N ALA A 562 7.12 -37.74 3.44
CA ALA A 562 8.00 -38.79 3.97
C ALA A 562 7.50 -39.30 5.33
N SER A 563 6.82 -38.50 6.15
CA SER A 563 6.09 -39.03 7.31
C SER A 563 4.89 -39.88 6.87
N LEU A 564 4.27 -39.54 5.75
CA LEU A 564 3.31 -40.39 5.04
C LEU A 564 3.94 -41.65 4.43
N ALA A 565 5.26 -41.67 4.22
CA ALA A 565 6.01 -42.78 3.59
C ALA A 565 6.93 -43.56 4.55
N ASN A 566 7.16 -43.05 5.79
CA ASN A 566 8.25 -43.48 6.66
C ASN A 566 7.99 -44.79 7.47
N ASP A 567 7.00 -45.59 7.10
CA ASP A 567 6.82 -46.93 7.67
C ASP A 567 7.29 -48.08 6.74
N GLY A 568 8.19 -47.79 5.83
CA GLY A 568 8.78 -48.85 5.01
C GLY A 568 9.75 -48.35 3.97
N GLN A 569 10.98 -48.77 4.05
CA GLN A 569 12.08 -48.57 3.12
C GLN A 569 11.63 -48.26 1.68
N ILE A 570 11.67 -46.98 1.29
CA ILE A 570 11.67 -46.63 -0.12
C ILE A 570 13.12 -46.73 -0.58
N GLU A 571 13.50 -47.94 -1.08
CA GLU A 571 14.66 -48.10 -1.95
C GLU A 571 14.52 -47.06 -3.09
N ARG A 572 15.56 -46.30 -3.31
CA ARG A 572 15.75 -45.44 -4.49
C ARG A 572 15.85 -46.31 -5.73
N ASN A 573 14.74 -46.87 -6.16
CA ASN A 573 14.65 -47.54 -7.46
C ASN A 573 14.21 -46.51 -8.49
N ASP A 574 15.03 -46.40 -9.50
CA ASP A 574 14.94 -45.55 -10.71
C ASP A 574 13.81 -46.04 -11.64
N ASP A 575 12.63 -46.34 -11.10
CA ASP A 575 11.49 -46.82 -11.87
C ASP A 575 10.69 -45.65 -12.44
N LYS A 576 10.80 -45.48 -13.75
CA LYS A 576 10.22 -44.43 -14.61
C LYS A 576 8.68 -44.42 -14.65
N HIS A 577 7.93 -45.09 -13.79
CA HIS A 577 6.48 -45.30 -13.91
C HIS A 577 5.70 -45.19 -12.60
N GLY A 578 6.24 -44.54 -11.56
CA GLY A 578 5.47 -44.25 -10.34
C GLY A 578 4.63 -42.98 -10.48
N TYR A 579 3.38 -43.02 -10.01
CA TYR A 579 2.51 -41.83 -9.89
C TYR A 579 3.22 -40.79 -8.99
N ARG A 580 3.59 -39.63 -9.57
CA ARG A 580 4.23 -38.52 -8.86
C ARG A 580 3.18 -37.47 -8.60
N MET A 581 2.78 -37.28 -7.35
CA MET A 581 1.90 -36.19 -6.97
C MET A 581 2.67 -34.86 -6.99
N ASN A 582 2.51 -34.08 -8.03
CA ASN A 582 2.90 -32.67 -8.05
C ASN A 582 1.84 -31.85 -8.77
N SER A 583 1.79 -30.55 -8.49
CA SER A 583 0.79 -29.62 -9.02
C SER A 583 0.72 -29.60 -10.55
N ILE A 584 1.86 -29.77 -11.23
CA ILE A 584 1.93 -29.71 -12.71
C ILE A 584 1.27 -30.95 -13.32
N GLN A 585 1.52 -32.12 -12.75
CA GLN A 585 0.87 -33.37 -13.21
C GLN A 585 -0.63 -33.33 -12.90
N ASN A 586 -1.03 -32.77 -11.75
CA ASN A 586 -2.45 -32.60 -11.42
C ASN A 586 -3.20 -31.70 -12.39
N LEU A 587 -2.52 -30.84 -13.19
CA LEU A 587 -3.13 -30.02 -14.22
C LEU A 587 -3.15 -30.66 -15.61
N ASP A 588 -2.55 -31.84 -15.81
CA ASP A 588 -2.62 -32.56 -17.07
C ASP A 588 -4.06 -33.03 -17.32
N LYS A 589 -4.63 -32.76 -18.49
CA LYS A 589 -6.00 -33.18 -18.84
C LYS A 589 -6.24 -34.66 -18.72
N ASP A 590 -5.18 -35.48 -18.79
CA ASP A 590 -5.24 -36.94 -18.69
C ASP A 590 -5.03 -37.45 -17.26
N ASP A 591 -4.64 -36.60 -16.31
CA ASP A 591 -4.50 -36.92 -14.91
C ASP A 591 -5.84 -37.32 -14.26
N ALA A 592 -5.82 -38.38 -13.44
CA ALA A 592 -7.01 -38.92 -12.78
C ALA A 592 -7.59 -37.90 -11.75
N PHE A 593 -6.74 -37.13 -11.08
CA PHE A 593 -7.17 -36.17 -10.08
C PHE A 593 -7.98 -35.04 -10.71
N ILE A 594 -7.47 -34.37 -11.78
CA ILE A 594 -8.18 -33.26 -12.41
C ILE A 594 -9.52 -33.70 -13.02
N LYS A 595 -9.57 -34.92 -13.58
CA LYS A 595 -10.82 -35.49 -14.08
C LYS A 595 -11.84 -35.67 -12.96
N ALA A 596 -11.43 -36.22 -11.83
CA ALA A 596 -12.30 -36.37 -10.67
C ALA A 596 -12.74 -35.02 -10.09
N VAL A 597 -11.85 -34.03 -10.02
CA VAL A 597 -12.19 -32.67 -9.58
C VAL A 597 -13.19 -31.99 -10.53
N ALA A 598 -13.05 -32.21 -11.84
CA ALA A 598 -13.95 -31.63 -12.83
C ALA A 598 -15.41 -32.09 -12.66
N ASP A 599 -15.64 -33.23 -12.08
CA ASP A 599 -16.96 -33.82 -11.85
C ASP A 599 -17.57 -33.44 -10.48
N LEU A 600 -16.80 -32.79 -9.58
CA LEU A 600 -17.31 -32.40 -8.27
C LEU A 600 -18.37 -31.29 -8.42
N PRO A 601 -19.54 -31.46 -7.76
CA PRO A 601 -20.56 -30.42 -7.72
C PRO A 601 -20.10 -29.28 -6.78
N MET A 602 -20.23 -28.06 -7.26
CA MET A 602 -20.09 -26.86 -6.41
C MET A 602 -21.34 -26.71 -5.52
N ALA A 603 -21.16 -26.15 -4.32
CA ALA A 603 -22.25 -25.94 -3.38
C ALA A 603 -23.36 -25.05 -4.00
N PRO A 604 -24.65 -25.41 -3.87
CA PRO A 604 -25.74 -24.68 -4.55
C PRO A 604 -25.86 -23.20 -4.16
N LYS A 605 -25.39 -22.85 -2.94
CA LYS A 605 -25.41 -21.47 -2.46
C LYS A 605 -24.33 -20.57 -3.09
N VAL A 606 -23.27 -21.18 -3.67
CA VAL A 606 -22.14 -20.44 -4.21
C VAL A 606 -22.44 -19.94 -5.62
N ARG A 607 -22.32 -18.64 -5.81
CA ARG A 607 -22.38 -18.00 -7.11
C ARG A 607 -20.99 -18.00 -7.73
N TYR A 608 -20.88 -18.32 -9.03
CA TYR A 608 -19.58 -18.31 -9.68
C TYR A 608 -19.62 -17.64 -11.05
N HIS A 609 -18.48 -17.05 -11.40
CA HIS A 609 -18.24 -16.31 -12.63
C HIS A 609 -16.97 -16.82 -13.30
N SER A 610 -16.91 -16.71 -14.63
CA SER A 610 -15.72 -17.06 -15.41
C SER A 610 -15.20 -15.86 -16.20
N ILE A 611 -13.91 -15.57 -16.06
CA ILE A 611 -13.17 -14.66 -16.94
C ILE A 611 -12.18 -15.52 -17.73
N ILE A 612 -12.45 -15.67 -19.03
CA ILE A 612 -11.73 -16.58 -19.91
C ILE A 612 -10.86 -15.77 -20.86
N ALA A 613 -9.60 -16.18 -21.03
CA ALA A 613 -8.70 -15.57 -21.99
C ALA A 613 -8.64 -16.37 -23.30
N ARG A 614 -8.44 -15.67 -24.42
CA ARG A 614 -8.09 -16.23 -25.72
C ARG A 614 -7.00 -15.40 -26.38
N SER A 615 -5.96 -16.05 -26.91
CA SER A 615 -4.81 -15.34 -27.52
C SER A 615 -5.13 -14.62 -28.83
N SER A 616 -6.24 -14.96 -29.50
CA SER A 616 -6.68 -14.36 -30.76
C SER A 616 -8.19 -14.12 -30.79
N ALA A 617 -8.61 -13.03 -31.36
CA ALA A 617 -10.02 -12.75 -31.63
C ALA A 617 -10.60 -13.61 -32.77
N GLN A 618 -9.75 -14.26 -33.57
CA GLN A 618 -10.14 -15.03 -34.76
C GLN A 618 -10.42 -16.49 -34.40
N GLY A 619 -11.26 -17.13 -35.22
CA GLY A 619 -11.63 -18.55 -35.08
C GLY A 619 -12.77 -18.82 -34.09
N PRO A 620 -13.31 -20.07 -34.11
CA PRO A 620 -14.34 -20.49 -33.18
C PRO A 620 -13.90 -20.39 -31.72
N LEU A 621 -14.80 -20.00 -30.84
CA LEU A 621 -14.47 -19.84 -29.41
C LEU A 621 -14.10 -21.17 -28.75
N GLN A 622 -14.78 -22.25 -29.15
CA GLN A 622 -14.58 -23.60 -28.61
C GLN A 622 -13.15 -24.13 -28.86
N ASP A 623 -12.52 -23.69 -29.95
CA ASP A 623 -11.18 -24.11 -30.35
C ASP A 623 -10.09 -23.13 -29.86
N SER A 624 -10.49 -22.09 -29.15
CA SER A 624 -9.56 -21.05 -28.70
C SER A 624 -8.82 -21.42 -27.41
N SER A 625 -7.68 -20.79 -27.21
CA SER A 625 -6.85 -20.91 -26.02
C SER A 625 -6.14 -19.60 -25.72
N ASP A 626 -5.78 -19.37 -24.47
CA ASP A 626 -4.92 -18.25 -24.06
C ASP A 626 -3.42 -18.55 -24.25
N GLY A 627 -3.09 -19.70 -24.86
CA GLY A 627 -1.75 -20.21 -25.04
C GLY A 627 -1.36 -21.31 -24.03
N LEU A 628 -2.09 -21.45 -22.93
CA LEU A 628 -1.92 -22.49 -21.91
C LEU A 628 -3.19 -23.26 -21.64
N VAL A 629 -4.31 -22.57 -21.42
CA VAL A 629 -5.59 -23.13 -21.05
C VAL A 629 -6.56 -22.98 -22.23
N PRO A 630 -7.11 -24.09 -22.75
CA PRO A 630 -8.11 -24.04 -23.81
C PRO A 630 -9.46 -23.61 -23.25
N TYR A 631 -10.27 -22.97 -24.08
CA TYR A 631 -11.62 -22.49 -23.72
C TYR A 631 -12.49 -23.59 -23.10
N TRP A 632 -12.51 -24.79 -23.69
CA TRP A 632 -13.33 -25.92 -23.20
C TRP A 632 -12.97 -26.32 -21.75
N SER A 633 -11.75 -26.05 -21.31
CA SER A 633 -11.30 -26.31 -19.93
C SER A 633 -11.69 -25.20 -18.97
N SER A 634 -11.66 -23.94 -19.41
CA SER A 634 -12.03 -22.78 -18.58
C SER A 634 -13.55 -22.53 -18.51
N HIS A 635 -14.29 -22.99 -19.52
CA HIS A 635 -15.74 -22.81 -19.57
C HIS A 635 -16.44 -23.65 -18.50
N LEU A 636 -17.32 -23.00 -17.71
CA LEU A 636 -18.18 -23.65 -16.73
C LEU A 636 -19.64 -23.46 -17.11
N PRO A 637 -20.43 -24.55 -17.25
CA PRO A 637 -21.87 -24.42 -17.41
C PRO A 637 -22.48 -23.77 -16.16
N HIS A 638 -23.53 -22.99 -16.35
CA HIS A 638 -24.29 -22.33 -15.29
C HIS A 638 -23.51 -21.23 -14.52
N ALA A 639 -22.35 -20.76 -15.03
CA ALA A 639 -21.73 -19.57 -14.51
C ALA A 639 -22.70 -18.36 -14.57
N GLN A 640 -22.79 -17.58 -13.49
CA GLN A 640 -23.67 -16.41 -13.44
C GLN A 640 -23.27 -15.36 -14.51
N SER A 641 -21.97 -15.26 -14.80
CA SER A 641 -21.45 -14.55 -15.97
C SER A 641 -20.21 -15.23 -16.53
N GLU A 642 -20.02 -15.10 -17.84
CA GLU A 642 -18.81 -15.50 -18.53
C GLU A 642 -18.31 -14.34 -19.38
N LYS A 643 -17.08 -13.90 -19.15
CA LYS A 643 -16.40 -12.85 -19.90
C LYS A 643 -15.21 -13.39 -20.64
N VAL A 644 -15.27 -13.36 -21.97
CA VAL A 644 -14.12 -13.76 -22.82
C VAL A 644 -13.31 -12.52 -23.21
N ILE A 645 -12.01 -12.57 -23.00
CA ILE A 645 -11.09 -11.46 -23.22
C ILE A 645 -9.96 -11.91 -24.17
N VAL A 646 -9.63 -11.09 -25.14
CA VAL A 646 -8.46 -11.31 -26.01
C VAL A 646 -7.21 -10.90 -25.25
N SER A 647 -6.50 -11.90 -24.71
CA SER A 647 -5.29 -11.75 -23.89
C SER A 647 -4.53 -13.08 -23.82
N GLY A 648 -3.29 -13.05 -23.37
CA GLY A 648 -2.56 -14.24 -22.93
C GLY A 648 -3.06 -14.72 -21.56
N HIS A 649 -2.40 -15.74 -21.02
CA HIS A 649 -2.79 -16.43 -19.79
C HIS A 649 -2.84 -15.54 -18.53
N SER A 650 -1.99 -14.51 -18.42
CA SER A 650 -2.01 -13.53 -17.30
C SER A 650 -3.12 -12.48 -17.46
N VAL A 651 -4.33 -12.91 -17.84
CA VAL A 651 -5.48 -12.03 -18.14
C VAL A 651 -6.00 -11.27 -16.93
N GLN A 652 -5.73 -11.72 -15.71
CA GLN A 652 -6.13 -11.03 -14.47
C GLN A 652 -5.57 -9.59 -14.43
N GLU A 653 -4.43 -9.34 -15.04
CA GLU A 653 -3.82 -8.01 -15.12
C GLU A 653 -4.38 -7.14 -16.26
N ALA A 654 -5.19 -7.69 -17.14
CA ALA A 654 -5.76 -6.95 -18.26
C ALA A 654 -6.89 -6.03 -17.77
N THR A 655 -6.90 -4.79 -18.24
CA THR A 655 -7.93 -3.81 -17.86
C THR A 655 -9.37 -4.35 -18.02
N PRO A 656 -9.75 -5.05 -19.11
CA PRO A 656 -11.10 -5.61 -19.23
C PRO A 656 -11.45 -6.65 -18.16
N ALA A 657 -10.45 -7.40 -17.63
CA ALA A 657 -10.66 -8.35 -16.54
C ALA A 657 -10.89 -7.63 -15.20
N ILE A 658 -10.11 -6.59 -14.92
CA ILE A 658 -10.28 -5.76 -13.72
C ILE A 658 -11.64 -5.05 -13.72
N VAL A 659 -12.08 -4.53 -14.89
CA VAL A 659 -13.40 -3.90 -15.05
C VAL A 659 -14.51 -4.92 -14.81
N GLU A 660 -14.40 -6.14 -15.33
CA GLU A 660 -15.37 -7.20 -15.10
C GLU A 660 -15.40 -7.64 -13.64
N LEU A 661 -14.22 -7.75 -12.99
CA LEU A 661 -14.15 -8.07 -11.58
C LEU A 661 -14.82 -6.99 -10.71
N ARG A 662 -14.58 -5.70 -10.99
CA ARG A 662 -15.27 -4.60 -10.32
C ARG A 662 -16.80 -4.69 -10.51
N ARG A 663 -17.27 -4.95 -11.72
CA ARG A 663 -18.70 -5.15 -12.00
C ARG A 663 -19.29 -6.27 -11.13
N ILE A 664 -18.59 -7.41 -11.03
CA ILE A 664 -19.02 -8.55 -10.23
C ILE A 664 -19.09 -8.19 -8.74
N LEU A 665 -18.09 -7.46 -8.22
CA LEU A 665 -18.08 -7.04 -6.82
C LEU A 665 -19.20 -6.03 -6.52
N HIS A 666 -19.46 -5.06 -7.39
CA HIS A 666 -20.59 -4.14 -7.23
C HIS A 666 -21.95 -4.86 -7.30
N GLU A 667 -22.10 -5.85 -8.18
CA GLU A 667 -23.30 -6.71 -8.21
C GLU A 667 -23.47 -7.51 -6.91
N ASP A 668 -22.37 -7.97 -6.35
CA ASP A 668 -22.35 -8.71 -5.08
C ASP A 668 -22.76 -7.83 -3.90
N MET A 669 -22.22 -6.61 -3.79
CA MET A 669 -22.61 -5.62 -2.78
C MET A 669 -24.11 -5.31 -2.85
N GLN A 670 -24.64 -5.02 -4.06
CA GLN A 670 -26.06 -4.75 -4.25
C GLN A 670 -26.95 -5.93 -3.83
N ALA A 671 -26.51 -7.16 -4.08
CA ALA A 671 -27.24 -8.37 -3.69
C ALA A 671 -27.18 -8.63 -2.17
N HIS A 672 -26.11 -8.17 -1.50
CA HIS A 672 -25.96 -8.26 -0.05
C HIS A 672 -26.83 -7.23 0.67
N ASP A 673 -26.92 -6.01 0.15
CA ASP A 673 -27.69 -4.91 0.72
C ASP A 673 -29.21 -5.03 0.47
N ALA A 674 -29.60 -5.91 -0.45
CA ALA A 674 -31.03 -6.14 -0.73
C ALA A 674 -31.71 -6.79 0.50
N PRO A 675 -32.92 -6.33 0.91
CA PRO A 675 -33.65 -6.96 1.99
C PRO A 675 -33.78 -8.47 1.72
N ARG A 676 -33.36 -9.28 2.65
CA ARG A 676 -33.58 -10.74 2.58
C ARG A 676 -35.07 -10.98 2.86
N ASP A 677 -35.87 -11.32 1.81
CA ASP A 677 -37.30 -11.66 1.90
C ASP A 677 -37.54 -12.87 2.80
#